data_23332da81871cfb5166eb5bb7246c2fa
#
_entry.id   23332da81871cfb5166eb5bb7246c2fa
#
_cell.length_a   1.000
_cell.length_b   1.000
_cell.length_c   1.000
_cell.angle_alpha   90.00
_cell.angle_beta   90.00
_cell.angle_gamma   90.00
#
_symmetry.space_group_name_H-M   'P 1'
#
loop_
_entity.id
_entity.type
_entity.pdbx_description
1 polymer ?
#
loop_
_entity_poly.entity_id
_entity_poly.type
_entity_poly.pdbx_seq_one_letter_code
_entity_poly.pdbx_strand_id
1 'polypeptide(L)'
;MVEGGPPVAFFEDNTVSRKPGKKIDFDSEVLKAHAKHLEDSHDQLLQSTLDEGAYNKLYSYKHIVNGFSVHTTPTQAKKLKNAPGVKFIEKDRGVKMMTTYTPNFLGLPQRVWTTEGGDSNAGEGIVIGLVDTGINPFHPSFAYDPWNGYPRNRIQFPGVCDVGPHFPKSSCNGKIVSARFFAAGAQATGKLNASIDILSPYDSVGHGSHTASTAAGNHGVPVVVKGSYYGRASGMAPRARIAVYKAIYPSIGTRTDVIAAMDQAIKDGVDILSLSIGPDEPPEKTITMLSMFDIFMLFAHKAGIFVVQAAGNRGPGPYSTVSYSPWVVGVASCDTDRTYPDSLVLGNGQRFNGIGLSGPSFGAGLLKYKLVLAKDAVVANGNFPRTPQYIDECQHPEAFDPVIVRQSVVICMFSTGFSNGTSTLKEITNTGRALGFIGFVFAANPSYGDFIAEPYPFSIPGIVIPKANDTQMIMDYYEKKTERNNKGVATAYHGRAAIGEGRFAEYNTKAPIVSRSSSRGPNFIDIKRNPIDLLKPDILAPGHSIWAAWSPMSVKTPILEGCNFGLISGTSMATPHIAGVAALIKQRHPSWSPSMIASAMATTATTCDNRGEPIMAQGREMYKLHRSTPFDHGAGLVSATNALDPGLVFTSGFDDYMSFLCSIPNTDPDFIKTTIGEPCSHSFRLPSDLNVPSVTISSLKGSQLVRRTVKNVANEVETYVYAVVPPHGVAIELNPPWFTIVPQGTQDLEVKLIVTQTNDSFSHGEIILTGSLKHIVRIPISVLPISM
;
A
#
# COMPACT_ATOMS: atom_id res chain seq x y z
N MET A 1 -9.23 -19.70 20.22
CA MET A 1 -8.28 -20.76 19.78
C MET A 1 -9.11 -21.93 19.30
N VAL A 2 -9.16 -22.19 18.01
CA VAL A 2 -9.71 -23.46 17.49
C VAL A 2 -8.53 -24.41 17.44
N GLU A 3 -8.35 -25.20 18.46
CA GLU A 3 -7.40 -26.29 18.49
C GLU A 3 -7.90 -27.40 17.55
N GLY A 4 -7.09 -27.69 16.51
CA GLY A 4 -7.13 -28.93 15.79
C GLY A 4 -8.08 -29.05 14.61
N GLY A 5 -7.75 -28.39 13.48
CA GLY A 5 -8.31 -28.85 12.20
C GLY A 5 -7.89 -30.29 11.87
N PRO A 6 -8.66 -31.01 11.02
CA PRO A 6 -8.37 -32.40 10.68
C PRO A 6 -7.06 -32.55 9.89
N PRO A 7 -6.28 -33.62 10.12
CA PRO A 7 -5.11 -33.93 9.31
C PRO A 7 -5.51 -34.44 7.91
N VAL A 8 -4.69 -34.09 6.91
CA VAL A 8 -4.82 -34.58 5.54
C VAL A 8 -3.73 -35.63 5.29
N ALA A 9 -4.09 -36.81 4.79
CA ALA A 9 -3.17 -37.90 4.51
C ALA A 9 -3.12 -38.24 3.02
N PHE A 10 -1.91 -38.43 2.46
CA PHE A 10 -1.64 -38.79 1.08
C PHE A 10 -0.94 -40.16 0.98
N PHE A 11 -1.26 -40.97 -0.03
CA PHE A 11 -0.82 -42.37 -0.20
C PHE A 11 0.06 -42.58 -1.44
N GLU A 12 0.79 -43.69 -1.44
CA GLU A 12 1.80 -44.01 -2.46
C GLU A 12 1.26 -44.46 -3.83
N ASP A 13 0.03 -44.88 -3.97
CA ASP A 13 -0.41 -45.53 -5.22
C ASP A 13 -1.45 -44.76 -6.04
N ASN A 14 -1.16 -44.74 -7.37
CA ASN A 14 -2.00 -44.52 -8.51
C ASN A 14 -2.53 -43.14 -8.80
N THR A 15 -1.64 -42.33 -9.36
CA THR A 15 -2.04 -41.28 -10.31
C THR A 15 -2.43 -41.91 -11.65
N VAL A 16 -3.65 -41.68 -12.13
CA VAL A 16 -4.05 -41.99 -13.49
C VAL A 16 -3.12 -41.25 -14.46
N SER A 17 -2.28 -42.00 -15.19
CA SER A 17 -1.30 -41.40 -16.09
C SER A 17 -2.00 -40.75 -17.27
N ARG A 18 -1.74 -39.47 -17.47
CA ARG A 18 -2.32 -38.64 -18.51
C ARG A 18 -1.57 -38.78 -19.82
N LYS A 19 -2.23 -39.16 -20.89
CA LYS A 19 -1.67 -38.99 -22.26
C LYS A 19 -1.73 -37.48 -22.61
N PRO A 20 -0.61 -36.88 -23.10
CA PRO A 20 -0.61 -35.47 -23.46
C PRO A 20 -1.72 -35.11 -24.46
N GLY A 21 -2.52 -34.08 -24.17
CA GLY A 21 -3.50 -33.51 -25.11
C GLY A 21 -4.95 -34.00 -25.01
N LYS A 22 -5.31 -34.95 -24.13
CA LYS A 22 -6.72 -35.35 -23.90
C LYS A 22 -7.22 -34.98 -22.51
N LYS A 23 -8.46 -34.46 -22.41
CA LYS A 23 -9.16 -34.32 -21.12
C LYS A 23 -9.46 -35.74 -20.58
N ILE A 24 -9.30 -35.88 -19.25
CA ILE A 24 -9.68 -37.11 -18.53
C ILE A 24 -11.21 -37.12 -18.41
N ASP A 25 -11.84 -38.21 -18.85
CA ASP A 25 -13.27 -38.45 -18.64
C ASP A 25 -13.49 -39.13 -17.28
N PHE A 26 -13.72 -38.37 -16.25
CA PHE A 26 -13.95 -38.85 -14.88
C PHE A 26 -15.29 -39.58 -14.72
N ASP A 27 -16.19 -39.52 -15.71
CA ASP A 27 -17.48 -40.20 -15.71
C ASP A 27 -17.43 -41.58 -16.32
N SER A 28 -16.27 -42.01 -16.88
CA SER A 28 -16.07 -43.33 -17.38
C SER A 28 -16.20 -44.40 -16.28
N GLU A 29 -16.81 -45.56 -16.60
CA GLU A 29 -17.04 -46.66 -15.63
C GLU A 29 -15.73 -47.17 -14.99
N VAL A 30 -14.63 -47.15 -15.73
CA VAL A 30 -13.30 -47.51 -15.23
C VAL A 30 -12.83 -46.57 -14.14
N LEU A 31 -12.97 -45.24 -14.34
CA LEU A 31 -12.55 -44.24 -13.35
C LEU A 31 -13.51 -44.18 -12.17
N LYS A 32 -14.80 -44.41 -12.33
CA LYS A 32 -15.75 -44.58 -11.24
C LYS A 32 -15.41 -45.77 -10.34
N ALA A 33 -15.12 -46.94 -10.97
CA ALA A 33 -14.71 -48.13 -10.23
C ALA A 33 -13.38 -47.91 -9.48
N HIS A 34 -12.39 -47.22 -10.09
CA HIS A 34 -11.15 -46.85 -9.43
C HIS A 34 -11.35 -45.90 -8.27
N ALA A 35 -12.19 -44.87 -8.44
CA ALA A 35 -12.51 -43.92 -7.39
C ALA A 35 -13.19 -44.58 -6.17
N LYS A 36 -14.07 -45.55 -6.41
CA LYS A 36 -14.69 -46.37 -5.36
C LYS A 36 -13.65 -47.23 -4.63
N HIS A 37 -12.77 -47.87 -5.37
CA HIS A 37 -11.68 -48.68 -4.78
C HIS A 37 -10.76 -47.85 -3.87
N LEU A 38 -10.41 -46.63 -4.28
CA LEU A 38 -9.64 -45.72 -3.43
C LEU A 38 -10.39 -45.33 -2.13
N GLU A 39 -11.67 -45.06 -2.26
CA GLU A 39 -12.52 -44.70 -1.10
C GLU A 39 -12.61 -45.86 -0.11
N ASP A 40 -12.81 -47.08 -0.58
CA ASP A 40 -12.85 -48.30 0.24
C ASP A 40 -11.50 -48.56 0.93
N SER A 41 -10.39 -48.30 0.21
CA SER A 41 -9.03 -48.38 0.78
C SER A 41 -8.76 -47.37 1.89
N HIS A 42 -9.29 -46.12 1.74
CA HIS A 42 -9.20 -45.09 2.79
C HIS A 42 -9.95 -45.54 4.04
N ASP A 43 -11.14 -46.10 3.91
CA ASP A 43 -11.95 -46.60 5.02
C ASP A 43 -11.27 -47.76 5.75
N GLN A 44 -10.72 -48.71 5.01
CA GLN A 44 -9.95 -49.83 5.59
C GLN A 44 -8.72 -49.38 6.36
N LEU A 45 -7.97 -48.39 5.82
CA LEU A 45 -6.82 -47.84 6.52
C LEU A 45 -7.20 -47.14 7.81
N LEU A 46 -8.25 -46.30 7.79
CA LEU A 46 -8.72 -45.61 8.98
C LEU A 46 -9.20 -46.60 10.05
N GLN A 47 -9.98 -47.61 9.68
CA GLN A 47 -10.49 -48.65 10.58
C GLN A 47 -9.35 -49.50 11.18
N SER A 48 -8.31 -49.81 10.40
CA SER A 48 -7.20 -50.61 10.88
C SER A 48 -6.17 -49.83 11.71
N THR A 49 -6.14 -48.53 11.61
CA THR A 49 -5.08 -47.67 12.22
C THR A 49 -5.57 -46.90 13.42
N LEU A 50 -6.84 -46.43 13.41
CA LEU A 50 -7.41 -45.55 14.41
C LEU A 50 -8.39 -46.29 15.31
N ASP A 51 -8.49 -45.82 16.55
CA ASP A 51 -9.40 -46.40 17.54
C ASP A 51 -10.87 -46.08 17.13
N GLU A 52 -11.77 -47.06 17.32
CA GLU A 52 -13.20 -46.92 17.00
C GLU A 52 -13.81 -45.72 17.75
N GLY A 53 -14.55 -44.89 17.01
CA GLY A 53 -15.15 -43.67 17.55
C GLY A 53 -14.20 -42.50 17.81
N ALA A 54 -12.89 -42.68 17.58
CA ALA A 54 -11.89 -41.63 17.80
C ALA A 54 -11.60 -40.80 16.53
N TYR A 55 -12.32 -41.04 15.44
CA TYR A 55 -12.17 -40.29 14.19
C TYR A 55 -13.49 -40.14 13.43
N ASN A 56 -13.54 -39.12 12.57
CA ASN A 56 -14.62 -38.93 11.60
C ASN A 56 -14.00 -38.55 10.24
N LYS A 57 -14.16 -39.43 9.22
CA LYS A 57 -13.71 -39.15 7.87
C LYS A 57 -14.57 -38.03 7.27
N LEU A 58 -13.97 -36.97 6.76
CA LEU A 58 -14.66 -35.83 6.18
C LEU A 58 -14.80 -35.94 4.66
N TYR A 59 -13.68 -36.26 3.96
CA TYR A 59 -13.62 -36.41 2.51
C TYR A 59 -12.66 -37.52 2.11
N SER A 60 -12.93 -38.17 0.95
CA SER A 60 -11.98 -39.00 0.19
C SER A 60 -11.60 -38.27 -1.09
N TYR A 61 -10.32 -37.96 -1.28
CA TYR A 61 -9.75 -37.40 -2.51
C TYR A 61 -9.35 -38.52 -3.42
N LYS A 62 -10.03 -38.69 -4.57
CA LYS A 62 -9.96 -39.93 -5.40
C LYS A 62 -9.83 -39.67 -6.90
N HIS A 63 -9.69 -38.38 -7.32
CA HIS A 63 -9.64 -38.02 -8.72
C HIS A 63 -8.28 -37.52 -9.18
N ILE A 64 -7.64 -36.66 -8.42
CA ILE A 64 -6.36 -36.01 -8.76
C ILE A 64 -5.26 -36.43 -7.77
N VAL A 65 -5.64 -36.63 -6.52
CA VAL A 65 -4.77 -37.06 -5.43
C VAL A 65 -5.41 -38.25 -4.75
N ASN A 66 -4.61 -39.24 -4.39
CA ASN A 66 -5.04 -40.35 -3.54
C ASN A 66 -4.84 -39.98 -2.07
N GLY A 67 -5.93 -39.71 -1.34
CA GLY A 67 -5.86 -39.33 0.05
C GLY A 67 -7.23 -39.00 0.68
N PHE A 68 -7.24 -38.63 1.94
CA PHE A 68 -8.45 -38.30 2.65
C PHE A 68 -8.22 -37.21 3.70
N SER A 69 -9.30 -36.59 4.14
CA SER A 69 -9.32 -35.74 5.34
C SER A 69 -10.11 -36.40 6.46
N VAL A 70 -9.58 -36.31 7.67
CA VAL A 70 -10.16 -36.94 8.86
C VAL A 70 -10.08 -36.00 10.05
N HIS A 71 -11.20 -35.87 10.76
CA HIS A 71 -11.24 -35.19 12.06
C HIS A 71 -10.88 -36.16 13.16
N THR A 72 -9.80 -35.91 13.88
CA THR A 72 -9.30 -36.83 14.93
C THR A 72 -8.41 -36.11 15.94
N THR A 73 -7.99 -36.81 16.98
CA THR A 73 -7.10 -36.25 18.01
C THR A 73 -5.62 -36.26 17.55
N PRO A 74 -4.76 -35.39 18.15
CA PRO A 74 -3.34 -35.38 17.82
C PRO A 74 -2.64 -36.74 18.05
N THR A 75 -3.10 -37.51 19.01
CA THR A 75 -2.59 -38.86 19.31
C THR A 75 -2.92 -39.84 18.19
N GLN A 76 -4.14 -39.84 17.69
CA GLN A 76 -4.57 -40.65 16.56
C GLN A 76 -3.87 -40.24 15.24
N ALA A 77 -3.69 -38.94 15.04
CA ALA A 77 -2.94 -38.40 13.90
C ALA A 77 -1.47 -38.90 13.88
N LYS A 78 -0.84 -39.08 15.05
CA LYS A 78 0.49 -39.72 15.14
C LYS A 78 0.48 -41.20 14.75
N LYS A 79 -0.56 -41.97 15.14
CA LYS A 79 -0.71 -43.37 14.68
C LYS A 79 -0.81 -43.42 13.16
N LEU A 80 -1.65 -42.56 12.57
CA LEU A 80 -1.86 -42.48 11.13
C LEU A 80 -0.57 -42.09 10.38
N LYS A 81 0.25 -41.20 10.92
CA LYS A 81 1.53 -40.78 10.35
C LYS A 81 2.51 -41.93 10.18
N ASN A 82 2.42 -42.95 11.04
CA ASN A 82 3.31 -44.10 11.06
C ASN A 82 2.68 -45.34 10.36
N ALA A 83 1.45 -45.20 9.82
CA ALA A 83 0.76 -46.29 9.17
C ALA A 83 1.40 -46.60 7.79
N PRO A 84 1.54 -47.88 7.42
CA PRO A 84 2.04 -48.28 6.09
C PRO A 84 1.21 -47.66 4.96
N GLY A 85 1.87 -47.15 3.92
CA GLY A 85 1.21 -46.52 2.77
C GLY A 85 0.89 -45.03 2.96
N VAL A 86 1.05 -44.45 4.15
CA VAL A 86 0.87 -42.99 4.41
C VAL A 86 2.17 -42.27 4.15
N LYS A 87 2.23 -41.46 3.09
CA LYS A 87 3.41 -40.66 2.73
C LYS A 87 3.51 -39.36 3.49
N PHE A 88 2.37 -38.68 3.72
CA PHE A 88 2.34 -37.34 4.24
C PHE A 88 1.06 -37.09 5.05
N ILE A 89 1.18 -36.39 6.17
CA ILE A 89 0.06 -35.87 6.95
C ILE A 89 0.30 -34.38 7.24
N GLU A 90 -0.69 -33.57 6.95
CA GLU A 90 -0.71 -32.15 7.27
C GLU A 90 -1.91 -31.83 8.17
N LYS A 91 -1.68 -31.01 9.19
CA LYS A 91 -2.78 -30.44 9.99
C LYS A 91 -3.54 -29.43 9.16
N ASP A 92 -4.86 -29.58 9.06
CA ASP A 92 -5.70 -28.61 8.38
C ASP A 92 -5.59 -27.24 9.06
N ARG A 93 -5.45 -26.23 8.23
CA ARG A 93 -5.36 -24.84 8.65
C ARG A 93 -6.54 -24.08 8.04
N GLY A 94 -7.08 -23.13 8.80
CA GLY A 94 -8.15 -22.29 8.31
C GLY A 94 -7.78 -21.60 7.00
N VAL A 95 -8.60 -21.77 5.97
CA VAL A 95 -8.46 -21.07 4.70
C VAL A 95 -9.23 -19.76 4.82
N LYS A 96 -8.53 -18.62 4.78
CA LYS A 96 -9.15 -17.29 4.68
C LYS A 96 -9.28 -16.92 3.20
N MET A 97 -10.38 -16.26 2.85
CA MET A 97 -10.50 -15.64 1.53
C MET A 97 -9.40 -14.58 1.40
N MET A 98 -8.48 -14.78 0.46
CA MET A 98 -7.41 -13.84 0.15
C MET A 98 -7.94 -12.82 -0.85
N THR A 99 -8.36 -11.67 -0.34
CA THR A 99 -8.59 -10.46 -1.15
C THR A 99 -7.33 -9.61 -1.12
N THR A 100 -7.17 -8.63 -2.04
CA THR A 100 -6.26 -7.52 -1.72
C THR A 100 -6.80 -6.96 -0.42
N TYR A 101 -6.00 -7.06 0.58
CA TYR A 101 -6.42 -7.07 1.96
C TYR A 101 -6.93 -5.71 2.46
N THR A 102 -6.57 -4.62 1.76
CA THR A 102 -6.80 -3.27 2.24
C THR A 102 -8.28 -2.88 2.41
N PRO A 103 -9.24 -3.27 1.54
CA PRO A 103 -10.66 -3.07 1.84
C PRO A 103 -11.10 -3.80 3.11
N ASN A 104 -10.61 -5.03 3.33
CA ASN A 104 -10.91 -5.80 4.55
C ASN A 104 -10.27 -5.19 5.80
N PHE A 105 -9.02 -4.73 5.70
CA PHE A 105 -8.31 -4.04 6.78
C PHE A 105 -9.05 -2.78 7.22
N LEU A 106 -9.63 -2.04 6.28
CA LEU A 106 -10.48 -0.87 6.55
C LEU A 106 -11.95 -1.21 6.84
N GLY A 107 -12.32 -2.49 6.87
CA GLY A 107 -13.67 -2.95 7.22
C GLY A 107 -14.75 -2.68 6.18
N LEU A 108 -14.38 -2.35 4.92
CA LEU A 108 -15.32 -1.95 3.88
C LEU A 108 -16.34 -3.04 3.50
N PRO A 109 -15.93 -4.29 3.21
CA PRO A 109 -16.87 -5.32 2.74
C PRO A 109 -17.97 -5.66 3.75
N GLN A 110 -17.62 -5.67 5.03
CA GLN A 110 -18.55 -6.10 6.09
C GLN A 110 -19.44 -4.97 6.61
N ARG A 111 -19.05 -3.70 6.40
CA ARG A 111 -19.72 -2.55 7.01
C ARG A 111 -20.20 -1.52 6.01
N VAL A 112 -19.30 -1.03 5.14
CA VAL A 112 -19.60 0.07 4.24
C VAL A 112 -20.30 -0.41 2.97
N TRP A 113 -19.73 -1.41 2.27
CA TRP A 113 -20.33 -1.90 1.03
C TRP A 113 -21.71 -2.51 1.26
N THR A 114 -21.91 -3.22 2.37
CA THR A 114 -23.22 -3.80 2.71
C THR A 114 -24.31 -2.76 2.88
N THR A 115 -23.99 -1.58 3.42
CA THR A 115 -24.95 -0.47 3.56
C THR A 115 -25.27 0.21 2.23
N GLU A 116 -24.34 0.13 1.26
CA GLU A 116 -24.50 0.69 -0.09
C GLU A 116 -25.06 -0.32 -1.12
N GLY A 117 -25.58 -1.47 -0.68
CA GLY A 117 -26.14 -2.49 -1.56
C GLY A 117 -25.11 -3.52 -2.09
N GLY A 118 -23.98 -3.66 -1.40
CA GLY A 118 -22.92 -4.60 -1.71
C GLY A 118 -21.82 -4.02 -2.61
N ASP A 119 -20.82 -4.85 -2.88
CA ASP A 119 -19.71 -4.52 -3.78
C ASP A 119 -20.18 -4.18 -5.20
N SER A 120 -21.33 -4.71 -5.61
CA SER A 120 -21.98 -4.47 -6.89
C SER A 120 -22.61 -3.07 -7.03
N ASN A 121 -22.63 -2.27 -5.97
CA ASN A 121 -23.16 -0.89 -5.99
C ASN A 121 -22.21 0.13 -5.33
N ALA A 122 -21.19 -0.31 -4.62
CA ALA A 122 -20.28 0.57 -3.87
C ALA A 122 -19.49 1.53 -4.79
N GLY A 123 -19.82 2.82 -4.74
CA GLY A 123 -19.27 3.88 -5.56
C GLY A 123 -20.05 4.13 -6.88
N GLU A 124 -21.20 3.49 -7.11
CA GLU A 124 -21.99 3.68 -8.33
C GLU A 124 -22.43 5.15 -8.49
N GLY A 125 -22.31 5.66 -9.71
CA GLY A 125 -22.64 7.03 -10.04
C GLY A 125 -21.52 8.07 -9.85
N ILE A 126 -20.39 7.66 -9.23
CA ILE A 126 -19.25 8.56 -8.95
C ILE A 126 -18.14 8.35 -9.98
N VAL A 127 -17.51 9.45 -10.42
CA VAL A 127 -16.37 9.46 -11.33
C VAL A 127 -15.10 9.91 -10.60
N ILE A 128 -14.09 9.04 -10.58
CA ILE A 128 -12.77 9.36 -10.05
C ILE A 128 -11.83 9.69 -11.21
N GLY A 129 -11.35 10.94 -11.27
CA GLY A 129 -10.30 11.38 -12.18
C GLY A 129 -8.92 11.08 -11.60
N LEU A 130 -8.05 10.47 -12.39
CA LEU A 130 -6.67 10.19 -12.01
C LEU A 130 -5.70 10.89 -12.99
N VAL A 131 -4.88 11.80 -12.46
CA VAL A 131 -3.77 12.40 -13.19
C VAL A 131 -2.50 11.64 -12.83
N ASP A 132 -2.04 10.78 -13.76
CA ASP A 132 -0.98 9.80 -13.47
C ASP A 132 -0.26 9.36 -14.77
N THR A 133 0.32 8.16 -14.79
CA THR A 133 1.08 7.57 -15.91
C THR A 133 0.22 6.89 -16.97
N GLY A 134 -1.12 6.91 -16.81
CA GLY A 134 -2.07 6.25 -17.71
C GLY A 134 -2.73 5.02 -17.08
N ILE A 135 -3.28 4.13 -17.91
CA ILE A 135 -3.96 2.92 -17.48
C ILE A 135 -3.71 1.76 -18.46
N ASN A 136 -3.62 0.52 -17.94
CA ASN A 136 -3.68 -0.70 -18.74
C ASN A 136 -5.15 -1.13 -18.91
N PRO A 137 -5.82 -0.82 -20.03
CA PRO A 137 -7.26 -1.04 -20.18
C PRO A 137 -7.66 -2.51 -20.29
N PHE A 138 -6.70 -3.39 -20.55
CA PHE A 138 -6.92 -4.84 -20.70
C PHE A 138 -6.85 -5.59 -19.37
N HIS A 139 -6.52 -4.88 -18.29
CA HIS A 139 -6.42 -5.51 -16.97
C HIS A 139 -7.82 -5.87 -16.43
N PRO A 140 -8.02 -7.07 -15.83
CA PRO A 140 -9.32 -7.50 -15.30
C PRO A 140 -9.95 -6.55 -14.27
N SER A 141 -9.15 -5.77 -13.54
CA SER A 141 -9.65 -4.73 -12.62
C SER A 141 -10.46 -3.62 -13.32
N PHE A 142 -10.33 -3.50 -14.64
CA PHE A 142 -11.01 -2.49 -15.45
C PHE A 142 -11.95 -3.09 -16.49
N ALA A 143 -12.16 -4.41 -16.45
CA ALA A 143 -13.04 -5.09 -17.39
C ALA A 143 -14.49 -4.63 -17.22
N TYR A 144 -15.24 -4.64 -18.34
CA TYR A 144 -16.68 -4.50 -18.32
C TYR A 144 -17.31 -5.66 -17.56
N ASP A 145 -18.31 -5.36 -16.73
CA ASP A 145 -19.11 -6.37 -16.04
C ASP A 145 -20.37 -6.66 -16.87
N PRO A 146 -20.48 -7.84 -17.50
CA PRO A 146 -21.63 -8.18 -18.33
C PRO A 146 -22.91 -8.43 -17.51
N TRP A 147 -22.80 -8.74 -16.23
CA TRP A 147 -23.92 -9.04 -15.34
C TRP A 147 -24.48 -7.78 -14.66
N ASN A 148 -23.63 -6.81 -14.42
CA ASN A 148 -23.98 -5.52 -13.86
C ASN A 148 -23.30 -4.40 -14.65
N GLY A 149 -23.78 -4.19 -15.88
CA GLY A 149 -23.24 -3.21 -16.80
C GLY A 149 -23.23 -1.78 -16.23
N TYR A 150 -22.47 -0.91 -16.88
CA TYR A 150 -22.34 0.50 -16.51
C TYR A 150 -23.30 1.36 -17.33
N PRO A 151 -24.56 1.58 -16.88
CA PRO A 151 -25.54 2.32 -17.67
C PRO A 151 -25.11 3.78 -17.80
N ARG A 152 -25.02 4.26 -19.05
CA ARG A 152 -24.55 5.63 -19.35
C ARG A 152 -25.50 6.72 -18.84
N ASN A 153 -26.77 6.41 -18.67
CA ASN A 153 -27.80 7.35 -18.18
C ASN A 153 -27.70 7.65 -16.67
N ARG A 154 -26.84 6.92 -15.92
CA ARG A 154 -26.64 7.19 -14.49
C ARG A 154 -25.59 8.25 -14.20
N ILE A 155 -24.84 8.70 -15.21
CA ILE A 155 -23.88 9.80 -15.08
C ILE A 155 -23.98 10.72 -16.30
N GLN A 156 -23.95 12.02 -16.03
CA GLN A 156 -23.75 13.03 -17.05
C GLN A 156 -22.25 13.37 -17.10
N PHE A 157 -21.48 12.58 -17.83
CA PHE A 157 -20.04 12.78 -17.95
C PHE A 157 -19.65 12.80 -19.44
N PRO A 158 -19.06 13.90 -19.94
CA PRO A 158 -18.83 14.11 -21.37
C PRO A 158 -17.73 13.24 -21.98
N GLY A 159 -17.06 12.44 -21.20
CA GLY A 159 -15.94 11.55 -21.47
C GLY A 159 -15.46 11.43 -22.92
N VAL A 160 -14.17 11.65 -23.14
CA VAL A 160 -13.49 11.43 -24.41
C VAL A 160 -12.48 10.30 -24.28
N CYS A 161 -12.44 9.43 -25.29
CA CYS A 161 -11.51 8.32 -25.34
C CYS A 161 -10.50 8.56 -26.46
N ASP A 162 -9.30 9.02 -26.12
CA ASP A 162 -8.20 9.15 -27.06
C ASP A 162 -7.73 7.76 -27.49
N VAL A 163 -7.48 7.63 -28.80
CA VAL A 163 -7.02 6.37 -29.40
C VAL A 163 -5.55 6.49 -29.76
N GLY A 164 -4.79 5.43 -29.53
CA GLY A 164 -3.38 5.43 -29.87
C GLY A 164 -2.75 4.05 -29.64
N PRO A 165 -1.42 3.94 -29.67
CA PRO A 165 -0.71 2.70 -29.47
C PRO A 165 -1.15 2.01 -28.15
N HIS A 166 -1.51 0.73 -28.24
CA HIS A 166 -2.02 -0.11 -27.13
C HIS A 166 -3.31 0.39 -26.46
N PHE A 167 -4.00 1.40 -27.04
CA PHE A 167 -5.22 1.95 -26.49
C PHE A 167 -6.31 2.13 -27.57
N PRO A 168 -7.02 1.07 -27.97
CA PRO A 168 -8.12 1.14 -28.93
C PRO A 168 -9.35 1.81 -28.36
N LYS A 169 -10.27 2.25 -29.21
CA LYS A 169 -11.53 2.92 -28.82
C LYS A 169 -12.38 2.11 -27.83
N SER A 170 -12.31 0.77 -27.90
CA SER A 170 -13.00 -0.15 -27.00
C SER A 170 -12.46 -0.13 -25.56
N SER A 171 -11.34 0.53 -25.30
CA SER A 171 -10.75 0.68 -23.96
C SER A 171 -11.67 1.45 -23.00
N CYS A 172 -12.47 2.41 -23.53
CA CYS A 172 -13.50 3.09 -22.76
C CYS A 172 -14.79 2.27 -22.76
N ASN A 173 -14.86 1.32 -21.85
CA ASN A 173 -15.85 0.27 -21.79
C ASN A 173 -17.01 0.53 -20.80
N GLY A 174 -17.07 1.74 -20.22
CA GLY A 174 -18.06 2.12 -19.21
C GLY A 174 -17.52 2.09 -17.78
N LYS A 175 -16.59 1.17 -17.45
CA LYS A 175 -15.75 1.26 -16.25
C LYS A 175 -14.74 2.40 -16.39
N ILE A 176 -14.03 2.42 -17.51
CA ILE A 176 -13.26 3.58 -17.96
C ILE A 176 -14.22 4.44 -18.81
N VAL A 177 -14.56 5.65 -18.34
CA VAL A 177 -15.49 6.55 -19.01
C VAL A 177 -14.79 7.62 -19.83
N SER A 178 -13.54 7.93 -19.52
CA SER A 178 -12.69 8.87 -20.26
C SER A 178 -11.25 8.44 -20.16
N ALA A 179 -10.48 8.65 -21.22
CA ALA A 179 -9.05 8.45 -21.21
C ALA A 179 -8.37 9.43 -22.16
N ARG A 180 -7.50 10.27 -21.62
CA ARG A 180 -6.77 11.30 -22.37
C ARG A 180 -5.29 11.25 -22.04
N PHE A 181 -4.45 11.84 -22.90
CA PHE A 181 -3.03 12.01 -22.61
C PHE A 181 -2.54 13.41 -22.98
N PHE A 182 -1.60 13.90 -22.21
CA PHE A 182 -1.02 15.23 -22.29
C PHE A 182 0.50 15.09 -22.38
N ALA A 183 1.10 15.53 -23.46
CA ALA A 183 2.52 15.32 -23.77
C ALA A 183 3.23 16.54 -24.33
N ALA A 184 2.54 17.67 -24.50
CA ALA A 184 3.13 18.86 -25.15
C ALA A 184 4.34 19.39 -24.38
N GLY A 185 4.25 19.43 -23.04
CA GLY A 185 5.36 19.81 -22.17
C GLY A 185 6.53 18.81 -22.26
N ALA A 186 6.22 17.53 -22.19
CA ALA A 186 7.22 16.46 -22.31
C ALA A 186 7.93 16.49 -23.68
N GLN A 187 7.18 16.65 -24.78
CA GLN A 187 7.72 16.80 -26.13
C GLN A 187 8.64 18.03 -26.26
N ALA A 188 8.24 19.17 -25.68
CA ALA A 188 9.03 20.39 -25.72
C ALA A 188 10.38 20.26 -25.01
N THR A 189 10.53 19.32 -24.07
CA THR A 189 11.83 19.06 -23.42
C THR A 189 12.83 18.33 -24.29
N GLY A 190 12.38 17.66 -25.38
CA GLY A 190 13.20 16.77 -26.22
C GLY A 190 13.72 15.50 -25.52
N LYS A 191 13.20 15.16 -24.31
CA LYS A 191 13.66 14.03 -23.50
C LYS A 191 12.83 12.75 -23.67
N LEU A 192 11.74 12.80 -24.44
CA LEU A 192 10.95 11.61 -24.72
C LEU A 192 11.75 10.57 -25.51
N ASN A 193 11.62 9.32 -25.11
CA ASN A 193 12.19 8.16 -25.78
C ASN A 193 11.07 7.33 -26.41
N ALA A 194 10.97 7.35 -27.74
CA ALA A 194 9.90 6.69 -28.49
C ALA A 194 9.81 5.17 -28.25
N SER A 195 10.86 4.54 -27.74
CA SER A 195 10.86 3.10 -27.45
C SER A 195 10.12 2.74 -26.15
N ILE A 196 9.94 3.71 -25.22
CA ILE A 196 9.35 3.48 -23.90
C ILE A 196 8.23 4.46 -23.56
N ASP A 197 8.25 5.68 -24.13
CA ASP A 197 7.26 6.71 -23.87
C ASP A 197 6.10 6.58 -24.88
N ILE A 198 5.05 5.87 -24.51
CA ILE A 198 3.89 5.61 -25.35
C ILE A 198 2.97 6.84 -25.33
N LEU A 199 2.78 7.49 -26.48
CA LEU A 199 1.90 8.65 -26.68
C LEU A 199 0.45 8.20 -26.90
N SER A 200 -0.16 7.70 -25.86
CA SER A 200 -1.56 7.32 -25.74
C SER A 200 -1.92 7.24 -24.24
N PRO A 201 -3.19 7.06 -23.84
CA PRO A 201 -3.55 6.83 -22.45
C PRO A 201 -2.99 5.55 -21.83
N TYR A 202 -2.37 4.67 -22.64
CA TYR A 202 -1.78 3.42 -22.15
C TYR A 202 -0.64 3.67 -21.14
N ASP A 203 -0.65 2.89 -20.06
CA ASP A 203 0.33 2.98 -18.99
C ASP A 203 1.60 2.18 -19.31
N SER A 204 2.72 2.84 -19.55
CA SER A 204 4.03 2.21 -19.77
C SER A 204 4.94 2.26 -18.52
N VAL A 205 4.41 2.73 -17.37
CA VAL A 205 5.08 2.73 -16.07
C VAL A 205 4.49 1.69 -15.11
N GLY A 206 3.16 1.55 -15.10
CA GLY A 206 2.39 0.68 -14.19
C GLY A 206 1.77 1.42 -13.00
N HIS A 207 2.29 2.62 -12.67
CA HIS A 207 1.87 3.38 -11.50
C HIS A 207 0.40 3.83 -11.59
N GLY A 208 -0.03 4.41 -12.71
CA GLY A 208 -1.42 4.85 -12.91
C GLY A 208 -2.43 3.70 -12.90
N SER A 209 -2.07 2.53 -13.46
CA SER A 209 -2.89 1.32 -13.36
C SER A 209 -3.05 0.87 -11.90
N HIS A 210 -1.98 0.97 -11.12
CA HIS A 210 -1.98 0.60 -9.71
C HIS A 210 -2.88 1.53 -8.89
N THR A 211 -2.74 2.83 -9.05
CA THR A 211 -3.55 3.83 -8.33
C THR A 211 -5.03 3.75 -8.73
N ALA A 212 -5.34 3.61 -10.03
CA ALA A 212 -6.71 3.46 -10.52
C ALA A 212 -7.40 2.20 -9.97
N SER A 213 -6.69 1.07 -9.95
CA SER A 213 -7.28 -0.18 -9.43
C SER A 213 -7.41 -0.19 -7.91
N THR A 214 -6.55 0.52 -7.18
CA THR A 214 -6.68 0.71 -5.73
C THR A 214 -7.90 1.56 -5.39
N ALA A 215 -8.14 2.65 -6.13
CA ALA A 215 -9.32 3.50 -5.91
C ALA A 215 -10.62 2.79 -6.30
N ALA A 216 -10.68 2.25 -7.52
CA ALA A 216 -11.93 1.83 -8.15
C ALA A 216 -11.84 0.52 -8.96
N GLY A 217 -10.84 -0.31 -8.79
CA GLY A 217 -10.75 -1.62 -9.48
C GLY A 217 -11.93 -2.54 -9.16
N ASN A 218 -12.37 -3.35 -10.11
CA ASN A 218 -13.42 -4.36 -9.91
C ASN A 218 -13.14 -5.23 -8.68
N HIS A 219 -14.19 -5.69 -8.02
CA HIS A 219 -14.07 -6.54 -6.84
C HIS A 219 -13.62 -7.96 -7.21
N GLY A 220 -12.80 -8.57 -6.35
CA GLY A 220 -12.50 -9.99 -6.36
C GLY A 220 -11.61 -10.49 -7.50
N VAL A 221 -10.83 -9.63 -8.17
CA VAL A 221 -9.96 -10.00 -9.30
C VAL A 221 -8.77 -10.85 -8.82
N PRO A 222 -8.58 -12.08 -9.37
CA PRO A 222 -7.48 -12.96 -8.96
C PRO A 222 -6.10 -12.36 -9.23
N VAL A 223 -5.25 -12.27 -8.21
CA VAL A 223 -3.86 -11.81 -8.31
C VAL A 223 -2.96 -13.02 -8.63
N VAL A 224 -2.54 -13.11 -9.89
CA VAL A 224 -1.62 -14.17 -10.34
C VAL A 224 -0.35 -13.50 -10.87
N VAL A 225 0.79 -13.81 -10.27
CA VAL A 225 2.10 -13.27 -10.68
C VAL A 225 3.11 -14.42 -10.79
N LYS A 226 3.78 -14.50 -11.94
CA LYS A 226 4.76 -15.58 -12.22
C LYS A 226 4.23 -16.99 -11.93
N GLY A 227 2.94 -17.22 -12.21
CA GLY A 227 2.28 -18.51 -12.01
C GLY A 227 1.81 -18.80 -10.58
N SER A 228 2.05 -17.90 -9.63
CA SER A 228 1.62 -18.05 -8.23
C SER A 228 0.41 -17.17 -7.93
N TYR A 229 -0.52 -17.68 -7.12
CA TYR A 229 -1.71 -16.97 -6.66
C TYR A 229 -1.47 -16.29 -5.32
N TYR A 230 -1.75 -14.99 -5.22
CA TYR A 230 -1.52 -14.16 -4.02
C TYR A 230 -2.82 -13.58 -3.43
N GLY A 231 -3.98 -14.08 -3.84
CA GLY A 231 -5.27 -13.61 -3.38
C GLY A 231 -6.06 -12.87 -4.45
N ARG A 232 -6.99 -12.01 -4.05
CA ARG A 232 -7.88 -11.27 -4.97
C ARG A 232 -7.74 -9.77 -4.76
N ALA A 233 -7.63 -8.99 -5.83
CA ALA A 233 -7.60 -7.53 -5.84
C ALA A 233 -9.01 -6.93 -5.83
N SER A 234 -9.17 -5.77 -5.17
CA SER A 234 -10.42 -4.98 -5.19
C SER A 234 -10.09 -3.52 -4.93
N GLY A 235 -10.74 -2.61 -5.65
CA GLY A 235 -10.73 -1.20 -5.32
C GLY A 235 -11.54 -0.88 -4.08
N MET A 236 -11.35 0.31 -3.52
CA MET A 236 -12.13 0.80 -2.38
C MET A 236 -13.60 1.06 -2.74
N ALA A 237 -13.83 1.60 -3.93
CA ALA A 237 -15.13 1.86 -4.52
C ALA A 237 -15.25 1.11 -5.87
N PRO A 238 -15.51 -0.21 -5.85
CA PRO A 238 -15.38 -1.07 -7.03
C PRO A 238 -16.37 -0.71 -8.16
N ARG A 239 -17.42 0.05 -7.89
CA ARG A 239 -18.39 0.51 -8.90
C ARG A 239 -18.18 1.95 -9.34
N ALA A 240 -17.31 2.72 -8.69
CA ALA A 240 -16.93 4.04 -9.19
C ALA A 240 -16.30 3.92 -10.57
N ARG A 241 -16.55 4.93 -11.42
CA ARG A 241 -16.02 5.00 -12.77
C ARG A 241 -14.71 5.75 -12.79
N ILE A 242 -13.90 5.48 -13.80
CA ILE A 242 -12.52 5.95 -13.89
C ILE A 242 -12.41 6.87 -15.10
N ALA A 243 -11.90 8.11 -14.87
CA ALA A 243 -11.46 9.03 -15.90
C ALA A 243 -9.93 9.18 -15.82
N VAL A 244 -9.23 8.88 -16.90
CA VAL A 244 -7.77 8.83 -16.97
C VAL A 244 -7.22 10.07 -17.68
N TYR A 245 -6.27 10.72 -17.04
CA TYR A 245 -5.55 11.90 -17.57
C TYR A 245 -4.05 11.63 -17.46
N LYS A 246 -3.48 10.97 -18.47
CA LYS A 246 -2.05 10.67 -18.49
C LYS A 246 -1.23 11.92 -18.75
N ALA A 247 -0.33 12.25 -17.81
CA ALA A 247 0.56 13.42 -17.89
C ALA A 247 2.02 13.11 -17.54
N ILE A 248 2.32 11.83 -17.22
CA ILE A 248 3.65 11.39 -16.80
C ILE A 248 4.08 10.20 -17.66
N TYR A 249 5.32 10.24 -18.11
CA TYR A 249 5.94 9.26 -18.98
C TYR A 249 7.16 8.61 -18.29
N PRO A 250 7.60 7.42 -18.74
CA PRO A 250 8.83 6.80 -18.21
C PRO A 250 10.03 7.73 -18.19
N SER A 251 10.26 8.51 -19.24
CA SER A 251 11.43 9.38 -19.33
C SER A 251 11.28 10.70 -18.60
N ILE A 252 10.05 11.24 -18.51
CA ILE A 252 9.80 12.57 -17.92
C ILE A 252 8.35 12.81 -17.56
N GLY A 253 8.11 13.56 -16.47
CA GLY A 253 6.86 14.24 -16.15
C GLY A 253 7.09 15.74 -16.11
N THR A 254 6.19 16.54 -16.64
CA THR A 254 6.24 18.00 -16.62
C THR A 254 5.06 18.59 -15.88
N ARG A 255 5.28 19.70 -15.16
CA ARG A 255 4.17 20.46 -14.52
C ARG A 255 3.16 20.95 -15.55
N THR A 256 3.62 21.32 -16.75
CA THR A 256 2.78 21.77 -17.84
C THR A 256 1.72 20.73 -18.23
N ASP A 257 2.13 19.49 -18.44
CA ASP A 257 1.22 18.41 -18.82
C ASP A 257 0.28 18.03 -17.66
N VAL A 258 0.81 18.03 -16.41
CA VAL A 258 0.00 17.78 -15.21
C VAL A 258 -1.08 18.84 -15.03
N ILE A 259 -0.75 20.13 -15.18
CA ILE A 259 -1.72 21.24 -15.05
C ILE A 259 -2.77 21.15 -16.17
N ALA A 260 -2.37 20.85 -17.40
CA ALA A 260 -3.31 20.66 -18.51
C ALA A 260 -4.26 19.47 -18.28
N ALA A 261 -3.75 18.39 -17.69
CA ALA A 261 -4.53 17.23 -17.29
C ALA A 261 -5.55 17.56 -16.19
N MET A 262 -5.12 18.34 -15.17
CA MET A 262 -6.01 18.81 -14.10
C MET A 262 -7.11 19.74 -14.63
N ASP A 263 -6.76 20.70 -15.46
CA ASP A 263 -7.72 21.62 -16.11
C ASP A 263 -8.80 20.84 -16.88
N GLN A 264 -8.38 19.83 -17.64
CA GLN A 264 -9.31 18.98 -18.39
C GLN A 264 -10.18 18.13 -17.46
N ALA A 265 -9.63 17.60 -16.36
CA ALA A 265 -10.40 16.82 -15.38
C ALA A 265 -11.49 17.67 -14.70
N ILE A 266 -11.16 18.92 -14.37
CA ILE A 266 -12.11 19.90 -13.83
C ILE A 266 -13.21 20.22 -14.87
N LYS A 267 -12.83 20.48 -16.10
CA LYS A 267 -13.76 20.75 -17.21
C LYS A 267 -14.70 19.57 -17.49
N ASP A 268 -14.17 18.34 -17.43
CA ASP A 268 -14.95 17.12 -17.65
C ASP A 268 -15.92 16.85 -16.47
N GLY A 269 -15.71 17.48 -15.31
CA GLY A 269 -16.59 17.39 -14.13
C GLY A 269 -16.45 16.08 -13.37
N VAL A 270 -15.22 15.67 -13.06
CA VAL A 270 -15.00 14.54 -12.15
C VAL A 270 -15.48 14.88 -10.73
N ASP A 271 -15.98 13.90 -9.98
CA ASP A 271 -16.40 14.11 -8.58
C ASP A 271 -15.19 14.18 -7.63
N ILE A 272 -14.17 13.39 -7.93
CA ILE A 272 -12.95 13.24 -7.14
C ILE A 272 -11.74 13.32 -8.06
N LEU A 273 -10.74 14.10 -7.67
CA LEU A 273 -9.45 14.21 -8.35
C LEU A 273 -8.36 13.59 -7.48
N SER A 274 -7.81 12.47 -7.92
CA SER A 274 -6.75 11.73 -7.23
C SER A 274 -5.38 12.03 -7.85
N LEU A 275 -4.48 12.56 -7.03
CA LEU A 275 -3.14 13.02 -7.39
C LEU A 275 -2.08 12.24 -6.60
N SER A 276 -1.71 11.06 -7.09
CA SER A 276 -0.60 10.27 -6.52
C SER A 276 0.77 10.83 -6.93
N ILE A 277 0.86 12.15 -7.00
CA ILE A 277 2.00 12.94 -7.47
C ILE A 277 2.18 14.19 -6.61
N GLY A 278 3.36 14.80 -6.69
CA GLY A 278 3.65 16.06 -6.03
C GLY A 278 4.87 16.76 -6.64
N PRO A 279 5.14 18.01 -6.29
CA PRO A 279 6.32 18.73 -6.75
C PRO A 279 7.61 18.12 -6.18
N ASP A 280 8.66 18.12 -6.98
CA ASP A 280 9.98 17.67 -6.51
C ASP A 280 10.58 18.63 -5.49
N GLU A 281 10.38 19.94 -5.66
CA GLU A 281 10.86 20.98 -4.76
C GLU A 281 9.78 22.04 -4.53
N PRO A 282 9.76 22.68 -3.34
CA PRO A 282 8.90 23.82 -3.08
C PRO A 282 9.23 24.97 -4.04
N PRO A 283 8.28 25.89 -4.32
CA PRO A 283 8.54 27.03 -5.19
C PRO A 283 9.58 28.00 -4.57
N GLU A 284 10.50 28.48 -5.40
CA GLU A 284 11.58 29.37 -4.94
C GLU A 284 11.14 30.80 -4.66
N LYS A 285 10.16 31.31 -5.43
CA LYS A 285 9.79 32.74 -5.48
C LYS A 285 8.44 33.06 -4.87
N THR A 286 7.67 32.06 -4.49
CA THR A 286 6.33 32.22 -3.93
C THR A 286 6.16 31.34 -2.71
N ILE A 287 5.12 31.57 -1.92
CA ILE A 287 4.72 30.60 -0.91
C ILE A 287 4.23 29.31 -1.58
N THR A 288 4.39 28.20 -0.88
CA THR A 288 4.06 26.86 -1.38
C THR A 288 2.64 26.76 -1.93
N MET A 289 1.68 27.37 -1.27
CA MET A 289 0.25 27.33 -1.59
C MET A 289 -0.17 28.24 -2.76
N LEU A 290 0.71 29.11 -3.24
CA LEU A 290 0.52 29.94 -4.43
C LEU A 290 1.31 29.43 -5.65
N SER A 291 1.76 28.17 -5.61
CA SER A 291 2.23 27.50 -6.82
C SER A 291 1.07 27.30 -7.80
N MET A 292 1.35 27.31 -9.11
CA MET A 292 0.31 27.02 -10.08
C MET A 292 -0.39 25.68 -9.83
N PHE A 293 0.32 24.68 -9.38
CA PHE A 293 -0.23 23.39 -9.03
C PHE A 293 -1.28 23.51 -7.90
N ASP A 294 -0.97 24.23 -6.83
CA ASP A 294 -1.87 24.45 -5.69
C ASP A 294 -3.07 25.31 -6.04
N ILE A 295 -2.90 26.30 -6.93
CA ILE A 295 -3.98 27.18 -7.42
C ILE A 295 -5.00 26.39 -8.23
N PHE A 296 -4.56 25.50 -9.13
CA PHE A 296 -5.49 24.64 -9.88
C PHE A 296 -6.30 23.73 -8.96
N MET A 297 -5.69 23.21 -7.88
CA MET A 297 -6.40 22.46 -6.85
C MET A 297 -7.40 23.31 -6.05
N LEU A 298 -7.10 24.60 -5.81
CA LEU A 298 -8.05 25.53 -5.18
C LEU A 298 -9.30 25.72 -6.08
N PHE A 299 -9.10 25.91 -7.37
CA PHE A 299 -10.22 26.05 -8.31
C PHE A 299 -10.98 24.73 -8.53
N ALA A 300 -10.32 23.59 -8.47
CA ALA A 300 -11.00 22.29 -8.45
C ALA A 300 -11.92 22.17 -7.22
N HIS A 301 -11.43 22.55 -6.05
CA HIS A 301 -12.24 22.62 -4.83
C HIS A 301 -13.40 23.62 -4.95
N LYS A 302 -13.15 24.82 -5.50
CA LYS A 302 -14.20 25.81 -5.81
C LYS A 302 -15.29 25.26 -6.73
N ALA A 303 -14.92 24.38 -7.68
CA ALA A 303 -15.84 23.68 -8.57
C ALA A 303 -16.59 22.51 -7.90
N GLY A 304 -16.37 22.24 -6.61
CA GLY A 304 -17.02 21.15 -5.87
C GLY A 304 -16.33 19.79 -5.99
N ILE A 305 -15.13 19.71 -6.55
CA ILE A 305 -14.36 18.49 -6.73
C ILE A 305 -13.56 18.21 -5.47
N PHE A 306 -13.65 16.98 -4.94
CA PHE A 306 -12.81 16.55 -3.83
C PHE A 306 -11.41 16.22 -4.34
N VAL A 307 -10.39 16.93 -3.83
CA VAL A 307 -9.00 16.75 -4.25
C VAL A 307 -8.20 16.03 -3.17
N VAL A 308 -7.55 14.96 -3.57
CA VAL A 308 -6.67 14.16 -2.68
C VAL A 308 -5.29 13.99 -3.30
N GLN A 309 -4.25 14.18 -2.48
CA GLN A 309 -2.85 14.18 -2.91
C GLN A 309 -1.96 13.36 -2.00
N ALA A 310 -0.94 12.73 -2.56
CA ALA A 310 0.10 12.06 -1.79
C ALA A 310 0.89 13.05 -0.92
N ALA A 311 1.11 12.72 0.36
CA ALA A 311 1.92 13.55 1.25
C ALA A 311 3.39 13.60 0.84
N GLY A 312 3.85 12.64 0.03
CA GLY A 312 5.23 12.52 -0.46
C GLY A 312 5.99 11.35 0.17
N ASN A 313 7.15 11.02 -0.41
CA ASN A 313 7.96 9.86 -0.04
C ASN A 313 9.38 10.25 0.45
N ARG A 314 9.50 11.42 1.10
CA ARG A 314 10.77 11.97 1.62
C ARG A 314 10.94 11.83 3.13
N GLY A 315 10.10 10.99 3.78
CA GLY A 315 10.25 10.71 5.21
C GLY A 315 11.55 9.97 5.55
N PRO A 316 11.82 9.77 6.83
CA PRO A 316 11.03 10.14 8.00
C PRO A 316 11.40 11.52 8.60
N GLY A 317 12.17 12.34 7.89
CA GLY A 317 12.55 13.67 8.35
C GLY A 317 11.36 14.65 8.43
N PRO A 318 11.36 15.61 9.38
CA PRO A 318 10.34 16.63 9.47
C PRO A 318 10.40 17.58 8.25
N TYR A 319 9.33 18.37 8.04
CA TYR A 319 9.23 19.33 6.94
C TYR A 319 9.45 18.71 5.56
N SER A 320 8.92 17.52 5.34
CA SER A 320 9.14 16.77 4.11
C SER A 320 7.88 16.57 3.25
N THR A 321 6.71 17.03 3.75
CA THR A 321 5.46 16.96 2.98
C THR A 321 5.55 17.74 1.67
N VAL A 322 4.82 17.26 0.64
CA VAL A 322 4.66 17.94 -0.66
C VAL A 322 3.20 18.32 -0.94
N SER A 323 2.29 18.01 -0.02
CA SER A 323 0.91 18.45 0.00
C SER A 323 0.79 19.59 1.00
N TYR A 324 0.64 20.83 0.53
CA TYR A 324 0.76 22.01 1.37
C TYR A 324 -0.58 22.64 1.73
N SER A 325 -1.54 22.61 0.80
CA SER A 325 -2.72 23.46 0.82
C SER A 325 -3.88 22.91 1.63
N PRO A 326 -4.69 23.77 2.33
CA PRO A 326 -5.81 23.32 3.15
C PRO A 326 -7.02 22.80 2.34
N TRP A 327 -7.10 23.13 1.06
CA TRP A 327 -8.15 22.67 0.13
C TRP A 327 -7.86 21.30 -0.50
N VAL A 328 -6.81 20.63 -0.08
CA VAL A 328 -6.38 19.32 -0.55
C VAL A 328 -6.16 18.40 0.63
N VAL A 329 -6.61 17.14 0.53
CA VAL A 329 -6.34 16.13 1.54
C VAL A 329 -5.02 15.44 1.25
N GLY A 330 -3.99 15.72 2.07
CA GLY A 330 -2.66 15.10 2.01
C GLY A 330 -2.63 13.77 2.74
N VAL A 331 -2.27 12.69 2.05
CA VAL A 331 -2.37 11.32 2.56
C VAL A 331 -1.01 10.75 2.92
N ALA A 332 -0.83 10.41 4.20
CA ALA A 332 0.31 9.64 4.71
C ALA A 332 0.13 8.13 4.48
N SER A 333 1.24 7.40 4.42
CA SER A 333 1.29 5.96 4.16
C SER A 333 1.57 5.15 5.42
N CYS A 334 0.84 4.03 5.60
CA CYS A 334 1.12 3.01 6.59
C CYS A 334 1.13 1.60 5.98
N ASP A 335 1.60 0.64 6.77
CA ASP A 335 1.43 -0.78 6.49
C ASP A 335 0.05 -1.29 6.91
N THR A 336 -0.18 -2.57 6.63
CA THR A 336 -1.28 -3.36 7.17
C THR A 336 -0.70 -4.50 8.00
N ASP A 337 -1.53 -5.30 8.67
CA ASP A 337 -1.10 -6.49 9.41
C ASP A 337 -0.75 -7.69 8.51
N ARG A 338 -0.80 -7.52 7.17
CA ARG A 338 -0.38 -8.55 6.22
C ARG A 338 1.14 -8.54 6.05
N THR A 339 1.75 -9.69 6.27
CA THR A 339 3.17 -9.94 6.01
C THR A 339 3.36 -11.20 5.16
N TYR A 340 4.52 -11.32 4.53
CA TYR A 340 4.93 -12.49 3.75
C TYR A 340 6.22 -13.04 4.37
N PRO A 341 6.12 -13.83 5.46
CA PRO A 341 7.29 -14.38 6.11
C PRO A 341 7.96 -15.42 5.24
N ASP A 342 9.27 -15.32 5.10
CA ASP A 342 10.11 -16.30 4.46
C ASP A 342 11.27 -16.68 5.40
N SER A 343 11.91 -17.81 5.18
CA SER A 343 12.98 -18.27 6.05
C SER A 343 14.10 -19.00 5.32
N LEU A 344 15.32 -18.69 5.71
CA LEU A 344 16.52 -19.46 5.36
C LEU A 344 16.87 -20.42 6.52
N VAL A 345 16.94 -21.72 6.23
CA VAL A 345 17.28 -22.75 7.24
C VAL A 345 18.63 -23.34 6.89
N LEU A 346 19.62 -23.14 7.74
CA LEU A 346 20.99 -23.68 7.57
C LEU A 346 21.10 -25.18 7.95
N GLY A 347 22.19 -25.81 7.53
CA GLY A 347 22.47 -27.21 7.79
C GLY A 347 22.54 -27.58 9.28
N ASN A 348 22.95 -26.65 10.13
CA ASN A 348 22.99 -26.79 11.59
C ASN A 348 21.64 -26.55 12.29
N GLY A 349 20.58 -26.26 11.54
CA GLY A 349 19.25 -26.00 12.08
C GLY A 349 18.94 -24.53 12.40
N GLN A 350 19.91 -23.62 12.34
CA GLN A 350 19.66 -22.19 12.51
C GLN A 350 18.70 -21.68 11.45
N ARG A 351 17.76 -20.82 11.84
CA ARG A 351 16.75 -20.22 10.97
C ARG A 351 16.89 -18.70 11.02
N PHE A 352 16.87 -18.08 9.84
CA PHE A 352 16.85 -16.64 9.65
C PHE A 352 15.57 -16.24 8.93
N ASN A 353 14.89 -15.24 9.45
CA ASN A 353 13.71 -14.67 8.80
C ASN A 353 14.17 -13.69 7.74
N GLY A 354 13.59 -13.80 6.56
CA GLY A 354 13.84 -12.93 5.43
C GLY A 354 12.57 -12.49 4.75
N ILE A 355 12.71 -11.90 3.58
CA ILE A 355 11.63 -11.38 2.77
C ILE A 355 11.73 -11.99 1.37
N GLY A 356 10.63 -12.55 0.87
CA GLY A 356 10.56 -13.12 -0.48
C GLY A 356 9.15 -13.54 -0.82
N LEU A 357 8.79 -13.39 -2.11
CA LEU A 357 7.51 -13.88 -2.64
C LEU A 357 7.75 -15.02 -3.63
N SER A 358 8.62 -15.93 -3.28
CA SER A 358 8.93 -17.12 -4.08
C SER A 358 8.48 -18.40 -3.40
N GLY A 359 8.31 -19.46 -4.20
CA GLY A 359 8.15 -20.79 -3.64
C GLY A 359 9.41 -21.27 -2.95
N PRO A 360 9.29 -22.33 -2.14
CA PRO A 360 10.41 -22.88 -1.40
C PRO A 360 11.43 -23.54 -2.33
N SER A 361 12.65 -23.75 -1.86
CA SER A 361 13.60 -24.64 -2.51
C SER A 361 13.04 -26.06 -2.63
N PHE A 362 13.55 -26.86 -3.55
CA PHE A 362 13.07 -28.23 -3.80
C PHE A 362 12.86 -29.03 -2.52
N GLY A 363 11.90 -29.95 -2.53
CA GLY A 363 11.53 -30.72 -1.35
C GLY A 363 10.73 -29.91 -0.32
N ALA A 364 9.91 -28.94 -0.79
CA ALA A 364 9.08 -28.05 0.03
C ALA A 364 9.88 -27.27 1.09
N GLY A 365 11.13 -26.87 0.77
CA GLY A 365 12.02 -26.18 1.71
C GLY A 365 12.59 -27.07 2.82
N LEU A 366 12.40 -28.38 2.78
CA LEU A 366 12.93 -29.31 3.79
C LEU A 366 14.30 -29.87 3.40
N LEU A 367 14.54 -30.08 2.09
CA LEU A 367 15.83 -30.54 1.60
C LEU A 367 16.84 -29.39 1.58
N LYS A 368 18.01 -29.63 2.21
CA LYS A 368 19.09 -28.65 2.31
C LYS A 368 20.11 -28.89 1.21
N TYR A 369 20.31 -27.88 0.39
CA TYR A 369 21.22 -27.88 -0.75
C TYR A 369 22.56 -27.26 -0.40
N LYS A 370 23.57 -27.53 -1.22
CA LYS A 370 24.90 -26.91 -1.12
C LYS A 370 24.77 -25.38 -1.06
N LEU A 371 25.39 -24.77 -0.06
CA LEU A 371 25.45 -23.33 0.10
C LEU A 371 26.77 -22.81 -0.48
N VAL A 372 26.70 -21.83 -1.36
CA VAL A 372 27.86 -21.27 -2.06
C VAL A 372 27.82 -19.75 -1.98
N LEU A 373 28.92 -19.11 -1.61
CA LEU A 373 29.06 -17.67 -1.71
C LEU A 373 29.51 -17.30 -3.14
N ALA A 374 28.85 -16.32 -3.76
CA ALA A 374 29.11 -15.92 -5.15
C ALA A 374 30.59 -15.72 -5.45
N LYS A 375 31.33 -14.95 -4.62
CA LYS A 375 32.75 -14.66 -4.82
C LYS A 375 33.64 -15.91 -4.87
N ASP A 376 33.24 -17.00 -4.19
CA ASP A 376 34.01 -18.24 -4.16
C ASP A 376 33.74 -19.14 -5.37
N ALA A 377 32.77 -18.78 -6.19
CA ALA A 377 32.44 -19.47 -7.42
C ALA A 377 32.84 -18.70 -8.70
N VAL A 378 33.58 -17.61 -8.56
CA VAL A 378 34.03 -16.79 -9.69
C VAL A 378 35.11 -17.53 -10.49
N VAL A 379 34.98 -17.53 -11.83
CA VAL A 379 35.98 -18.12 -12.73
C VAL A 379 37.32 -17.41 -12.60
N ALA A 380 38.38 -18.14 -12.21
CA ALA A 380 39.67 -17.56 -11.84
C ALA A 380 40.31 -16.78 -12.99
N ASN A 381 40.23 -17.28 -14.23
CA ASN A 381 40.87 -16.71 -15.43
C ASN A 381 39.84 -16.06 -16.39
N GLY A 382 38.69 -15.65 -15.88
CA GLY A 382 37.64 -15.00 -16.69
C GLY A 382 38.08 -13.61 -17.18
N ASN A 383 37.78 -13.30 -18.43
CA ASN A 383 38.07 -12.00 -19.05
C ASN A 383 36.87 -11.04 -18.81
N PHE A 384 36.68 -10.61 -17.58
CA PHE A 384 35.64 -9.66 -17.18
C PHE A 384 36.13 -8.73 -16.05
N PRO A 385 35.52 -7.56 -15.84
CA PRO A 385 35.88 -6.63 -14.76
C PRO A 385 35.75 -7.26 -13.37
N ARG A 386 36.69 -6.99 -12.46
CA ARG A 386 36.65 -7.45 -11.09
C ARG A 386 35.86 -6.48 -10.19
N THR A 387 34.66 -6.10 -10.63
CA THR A 387 33.75 -5.23 -9.87
C THR A 387 32.76 -6.07 -9.04
N PRO A 388 32.11 -5.49 -8.02
CA PRO A 388 31.10 -6.20 -7.21
C PRO A 388 30.01 -6.86 -8.05
N GLN A 389 29.58 -6.26 -9.17
CA GLN A 389 28.56 -6.83 -10.08
C GLN A 389 28.96 -8.21 -10.60
N TYR A 390 30.24 -8.42 -10.91
CA TYR A 390 30.78 -9.68 -11.41
C TYR A 390 31.19 -10.66 -10.31
N ILE A 391 31.46 -10.16 -9.09
CA ILE A 391 32.06 -10.98 -8.02
C ILE A 391 31.00 -11.33 -6.97
N ASP A 392 30.27 -10.34 -6.46
CA ASP A 392 29.44 -10.49 -5.26
C ASP A 392 27.93 -10.45 -5.55
N GLU A 393 27.50 -9.67 -6.56
CA GLU A 393 26.08 -9.32 -6.75
C GLU A 393 25.29 -10.26 -7.64
N CYS A 394 25.92 -11.29 -8.22
CA CYS A 394 25.29 -12.27 -9.12
C CYS A 394 24.62 -11.65 -10.36
N GLN A 395 25.15 -10.54 -10.91
CA GLN A 395 24.53 -9.88 -12.07
C GLN A 395 24.90 -10.54 -13.40
N HIS A 396 26.07 -11.20 -13.50
CA HIS A 396 26.70 -11.64 -14.74
C HIS A 396 26.93 -13.16 -14.71
N PRO A 397 26.15 -13.98 -15.46
CA PRO A 397 26.30 -15.43 -15.43
C PRO A 397 27.66 -15.91 -15.93
N GLU A 398 28.29 -15.18 -16.86
CA GLU A 398 29.61 -15.50 -17.41
C GLU A 398 30.74 -15.41 -16.36
N ALA A 399 30.50 -14.78 -15.24
CA ALA A 399 31.50 -14.64 -14.19
C ALA A 399 31.63 -15.87 -13.29
N PHE A 400 30.65 -16.78 -13.29
CA PHE A 400 30.58 -17.89 -12.34
C PHE A 400 30.84 -19.24 -12.98
N ASP A 401 31.50 -20.13 -12.25
CA ASP A 401 31.70 -21.53 -12.65
C ASP A 401 30.38 -22.30 -12.48
N PRO A 402 29.77 -22.77 -13.61
CA PRO A 402 28.50 -23.48 -13.58
C PRO A 402 28.54 -24.79 -12.75
N VAL A 403 29.70 -25.43 -12.64
CA VAL A 403 29.88 -26.69 -11.88
C VAL A 403 29.73 -26.41 -10.37
N ILE A 404 30.23 -25.26 -9.92
CA ILE A 404 30.16 -24.89 -8.51
C ILE A 404 28.76 -24.47 -8.11
N VAL A 405 28.09 -23.62 -8.91
CA VAL A 405 26.83 -22.96 -8.54
C VAL A 405 25.57 -23.78 -8.91
N ARG A 406 25.66 -24.68 -9.86
CA ARG A 406 24.52 -25.53 -10.27
C ARG A 406 24.02 -26.36 -9.09
N GLN A 407 22.69 -26.46 -8.97
CA GLN A 407 22.02 -27.18 -7.88
C GLN A 407 22.44 -26.71 -6.47
N SER A 408 22.80 -25.43 -6.32
CA SER A 408 23.19 -24.80 -5.05
C SER A 408 22.24 -23.67 -4.66
N VAL A 409 22.21 -23.33 -3.39
CA VAL A 409 21.70 -22.05 -2.89
C VAL A 409 22.89 -21.09 -2.90
N VAL A 410 22.81 -20.01 -3.68
CA VAL A 410 23.91 -19.06 -3.86
C VAL A 410 23.67 -17.78 -3.09
N ILE A 411 24.68 -17.36 -2.29
CA ILE A 411 24.63 -16.08 -1.56
C ILE A 411 25.18 -14.98 -2.47
N CYS A 412 24.31 -14.02 -2.79
CA CYS A 412 24.61 -12.79 -3.52
C CYS A 412 24.57 -11.62 -2.54
N MET A 413 25.58 -10.76 -2.53
CA MET A 413 25.72 -9.71 -1.54
C MET A 413 25.27 -8.37 -2.09
N PHE A 414 24.62 -7.56 -1.23
CA PHE A 414 24.32 -6.16 -1.53
C PHE A 414 25.61 -5.34 -1.68
N SER A 415 25.68 -4.45 -2.67
CA SER A 415 26.70 -3.41 -2.76
C SER A 415 26.18 -2.15 -3.46
N THR A 416 27.07 -1.22 -3.77
CA THR A 416 26.76 0.09 -4.37
C THR A 416 25.98 0.01 -5.69
N GLY A 417 26.11 -1.10 -6.45
CA GLY A 417 25.38 -1.32 -7.69
C GLY A 417 23.86 -1.27 -7.50
N PHE A 418 23.34 -1.82 -6.40
CA PHE A 418 21.92 -1.74 -6.07
C PHE A 418 21.49 -0.34 -5.61
N SER A 419 22.38 0.40 -4.94
CA SER A 419 22.08 1.77 -4.49
C SER A 419 22.01 2.78 -5.63
N ASN A 420 22.83 2.60 -6.66
CA ASN A 420 22.90 3.50 -7.84
C ASN A 420 22.09 3.00 -9.04
N GLY A 421 21.38 1.84 -8.90
CA GLY A 421 20.51 1.29 -9.93
C GLY A 421 21.21 0.56 -11.08
N THR A 422 22.53 0.30 -11.00
CA THR A 422 23.26 -0.48 -12.02
C THR A 422 23.12 -1.99 -11.84
N SER A 423 22.63 -2.44 -10.67
CA SER A 423 22.37 -3.84 -10.36
C SER A 423 20.90 -4.04 -9.96
N THR A 424 20.32 -5.19 -10.31
CA THR A 424 18.90 -5.47 -10.08
C THR A 424 18.65 -6.89 -9.56
N LEU A 425 17.59 -7.09 -8.81
CA LEU A 425 17.11 -8.42 -8.41
C LEU A 425 16.64 -9.26 -9.61
N LYS A 426 16.25 -8.63 -10.72
CA LYS A 426 15.92 -9.30 -11.97
C LYS A 426 17.14 -10.04 -12.53
N GLU A 427 18.30 -9.39 -12.56
CA GLU A 427 19.54 -10.00 -13.08
C GLU A 427 20.04 -11.13 -12.17
N ILE A 428 19.89 -11.05 -10.84
CA ILE A 428 20.14 -12.20 -9.96
C ILE A 428 19.28 -13.41 -10.37
N THR A 429 17.99 -13.19 -10.61
CA THR A 429 17.09 -14.28 -11.01
C THR A 429 17.40 -14.81 -12.40
N ASN A 430 17.85 -13.98 -13.34
CA ASN A 430 18.28 -14.37 -14.68
C ASN A 430 19.55 -15.20 -14.61
N THR A 431 20.56 -14.76 -13.86
CA THR A 431 21.82 -15.49 -13.62
C THR A 431 21.54 -16.85 -12.97
N GLY A 432 20.69 -16.86 -11.92
CA GLY A 432 20.33 -18.10 -11.24
C GLY A 432 19.62 -19.11 -12.15
N ARG A 433 18.75 -18.63 -13.04
CA ARG A 433 18.07 -19.49 -14.02
C ARG A 433 19.05 -20.01 -15.08
N ALA A 434 19.93 -19.15 -15.60
CA ALA A 434 20.92 -19.52 -16.61
C ALA A 434 21.90 -20.59 -16.10
N LEU A 435 22.31 -20.48 -14.85
CA LEU A 435 23.30 -21.36 -14.22
C LEU A 435 22.71 -22.52 -13.42
N GLY A 436 21.38 -22.60 -13.29
CA GLY A 436 20.67 -23.68 -12.59
C GLY A 436 20.81 -23.63 -11.07
N PHE A 437 20.72 -22.45 -10.46
CA PHE A 437 20.60 -22.32 -8.99
C PHE A 437 19.33 -23.03 -8.50
N ILE A 438 19.41 -23.68 -7.36
CA ILE A 438 18.21 -24.15 -6.62
C ILE A 438 17.49 -22.95 -5.99
N GLY A 439 18.23 -21.94 -5.63
CA GLY A 439 17.74 -20.68 -5.11
C GLY A 439 18.88 -19.71 -4.81
N PHE A 440 18.52 -18.50 -4.43
CA PHE A 440 19.50 -17.48 -4.04
C PHE A 440 19.14 -16.81 -2.70
N VAL A 441 20.16 -16.35 -2.02
CA VAL A 441 20.05 -15.49 -0.82
C VAL A 441 20.63 -14.14 -1.19
N PHE A 442 19.81 -13.09 -1.23
CA PHE A 442 20.30 -11.72 -1.38
C PHE A 442 20.50 -11.11 -0.01
N ALA A 443 21.74 -10.95 0.40
CA ALA A 443 22.11 -10.64 1.77
C ALA A 443 22.69 -9.23 1.93
N ALA A 444 22.38 -8.58 3.06
CA ALA A 444 23.02 -7.33 3.46
C ALA A 444 24.54 -7.55 3.60
N ASN A 445 25.32 -6.63 3.09
CA ASN A 445 26.75 -6.68 3.26
C ASN A 445 27.14 -5.92 4.54
N PRO A 446 27.82 -6.56 5.51
CA PRO A 446 28.20 -5.90 6.76
C PRO A 446 28.98 -4.59 6.57
N SER A 447 29.69 -4.44 5.45
CA SER A 447 30.43 -3.20 5.12
C SER A 447 29.51 -2.02 4.76
N TYR A 448 28.26 -2.28 4.35
CA TYR A 448 27.27 -1.26 3.98
C TYR A 448 26.14 -1.15 5.02
N GLY A 449 26.02 -2.11 5.94
CA GLY A 449 24.98 -2.16 6.97
C GLY A 449 23.66 -2.75 6.49
N ASP A 450 22.60 -2.49 7.29
CA ASP A 450 21.25 -2.94 7.01
C ASP A 450 20.63 -2.15 5.84
N PHE A 451 19.70 -2.78 5.12
CA PHE A 451 18.87 -2.09 4.12
C PHE A 451 17.39 -2.45 4.26
N ILE A 452 16.51 -1.65 3.64
CA ILE A 452 15.08 -1.93 3.61
C ILE A 452 14.79 -2.78 2.37
N ALA A 453 14.16 -3.93 2.57
CA ALA A 453 13.75 -4.82 1.50
C ALA A 453 12.24 -4.79 1.30
N GLU A 454 11.85 -4.77 0.03
CA GLU A 454 10.46 -4.95 -0.39
C GLU A 454 10.22 -6.40 -0.81
N PRO A 455 9.02 -6.95 -0.58
CA PRO A 455 8.69 -8.30 -1.00
C PRO A 455 8.40 -8.34 -2.50
N TYR A 456 9.35 -8.83 -3.28
CA TYR A 456 9.20 -9.03 -4.73
C TYR A 456 8.95 -10.49 -5.10
N PRO A 457 8.10 -10.76 -6.12
CA PRO A 457 7.88 -12.12 -6.63
C PRO A 457 9.09 -12.56 -7.47
N PHE A 458 9.81 -13.57 -7.01
CA PHE A 458 10.92 -14.18 -7.74
C PHE A 458 10.46 -15.35 -8.62
N SER A 459 11.14 -15.60 -9.74
CA SER A 459 10.84 -16.70 -10.65
C SER A 459 11.59 -17.99 -10.33
N ILE A 460 12.51 -17.94 -9.38
CA ILE A 460 13.21 -19.06 -8.74
C ILE A 460 13.16 -18.86 -7.22
N PRO A 461 13.35 -19.90 -6.40
CA PRO A 461 13.43 -19.71 -4.95
C PRO A 461 14.44 -18.65 -4.57
N GLY A 462 14.00 -17.66 -3.78
CA GLY A 462 14.85 -16.52 -3.41
C GLY A 462 14.39 -15.87 -2.11
N ILE A 463 15.34 -15.50 -1.29
CA ILE A 463 15.11 -14.81 -0.01
C ILE A 463 16.05 -13.63 0.14
N VAL A 464 15.53 -12.53 0.66
CA VAL A 464 16.31 -11.34 1.01
C VAL A 464 16.55 -11.32 2.51
N ILE A 465 17.81 -11.23 2.91
CA ILE A 465 18.25 -11.06 4.32
C ILE A 465 18.76 -9.63 4.49
N PRO A 466 17.89 -8.71 4.98
CA PRO A 466 18.21 -7.29 4.98
C PRO A 466 19.06 -6.81 6.16
N LYS A 467 19.31 -7.67 7.15
CA LYS A 467 20.08 -7.34 8.35
C LYS A 467 21.51 -7.83 8.25
N ALA A 468 22.46 -6.93 8.45
CA ALA A 468 23.90 -7.21 8.41
C ALA A 468 24.32 -8.22 9.49
N ASN A 469 23.73 -8.16 10.70
CA ASN A 469 24.01 -9.13 11.77
C ASN A 469 23.57 -10.55 11.39
N ASP A 470 22.40 -10.72 10.77
CA ASP A 470 21.91 -12.02 10.31
C ASP A 470 22.83 -12.56 9.19
N THR A 471 23.25 -11.68 8.27
CA THR A 471 24.22 -12.03 7.25
C THR A 471 25.55 -12.47 7.84
N GLN A 472 26.07 -11.77 8.86
CA GLN A 472 27.33 -12.15 9.53
C GLN A 472 27.24 -13.56 10.11
N MET A 473 26.14 -13.90 10.76
CA MET A 473 25.92 -15.24 11.31
C MET A 473 25.83 -16.32 10.21
N ILE A 474 25.21 -16.01 9.06
CA ILE A 474 25.18 -16.90 7.90
C ILE A 474 26.57 -17.10 7.34
N MET A 475 27.37 -16.03 7.23
CA MET A 475 28.74 -16.05 6.75
C MET A 475 29.67 -16.84 7.69
N ASP A 476 29.52 -16.70 9.00
CA ASP A 476 30.29 -17.47 10.01
C ASP A 476 30.01 -18.97 9.87
N TYR A 477 28.76 -19.36 9.62
CA TYR A 477 28.40 -20.74 9.30
C TYR A 477 29.03 -21.19 7.98
N TYR A 478 28.94 -20.38 6.92
CA TYR A 478 29.49 -20.69 5.61
C TYR A 478 31.00 -20.92 5.67
N GLU A 479 31.76 -20.02 6.30
CA GLU A 479 33.20 -20.12 6.43
C GLU A 479 33.65 -21.37 7.23
N LYS A 480 32.96 -21.69 8.33
CA LYS A 480 33.19 -22.92 9.10
C LYS A 480 32.93 -24.22 8.32
N LYS A 481 32.16 -24.14 7.24
CA LYS A 481 31.75 -25.28 6.40
C LYS A 481 32.36 -25.25 5.01
N THR A 482 33.32 -24.35 4.74
CA THR A 482 34.02 -24.23 3.46
C THR A 482 35.49 -24.54 3.68
N GLU A 483 36.01 -25.52 2.98
CA GLU A 483 37.45 -25.84 2.98
C GLU A 483 38.17 -24.90 2.01
N ARG A 484 39.32 -24.41 2.42
CA ARG A 484 40.15 -23.51 1.62
C ARG A 484 41.59 -24.04 1.51
N ASN A 485 42.20 -23.83 0.35
CA ASN A 485 43.61 -24.11 0.17
C ASN A 485 44.49 -23.00 0.79
N ASN A 486 45.80 -23.20 0.76
CA ASN A 486 46.78 -22.25 1.30
C ASN A 486 46.77 -20.84 0.68
N LYS A 487 46.06 -20.67 -0.48
CA LYS A 487 45.87 -19.40 -1.15
C LYS A 487 44.50 -18.77 -0.82
N GLY A 488 43.74 -19.37 0.12
CA GLY A 488 42.41 -18.91 0.52
C GLY A 488 41.29 -19.25 -0.48
N VAL A 489 41.56 -19.99 -1.54
CA VAL A 489 40.56 -20.42 -2.53
C VAL A 489 39.73 -21.56 -1.98
N ALA A 490 38.41 -21.47 -2.08
CA ALA A 490 37.51 -22.52 -1.67
C ALA A 490 37.68 -23.80 -2.52
N THR A 491 37.83 -24.95 -1.85
CA THR A 491 38.07 -26.25 -2.51
C THR A 491 36.94 -27.24 -2.26
N ALA A 492 36.21 -27.10 -1.14
CA ALA A 492 35.02 -27.93 -0.85
C ALA A 492 33.96 -27.12 -0.09
N TYR A 493 32.68 -27.42 -0.36
CA TYR A 493 31.51 -26.73 0.18
C TYR A 493 30.62 -27.70 0.96
N HIS A 494 30.75 -27.75 2.29
CA HIS A 494 29.98 -28.63 3.18
C HIS A 494 28.77 -27.91 3.79
N GLY A 495 28.68 -26.59 3.65
CA GLY A 495 27.53 -25.79 4.04
C GLY A 495 26.26 -26.22 3.29
N ARG A 496 25.13 -26.24 3.99
CA ARG A 496 23.82 -26.58 3.43
C ARG A 496 22.80 -25.55 3.86
N ALA A 497 21.83 -25.26 2.97
CA ALA A 497 20.70 -24.37 3.26
C ALA A 497 19.45 -24.79 2.50
N ALA A 498 18.30 -24.39 3.02
CA ALA A 498 17.01 -24.46 2.36
C ALA A 498 16.27 -23.12 2.48
N ILE A 499 15.56 -22.74 1.45
CA ILE A 499 14.67 -21.55 1.41
C ILE A 499 13.25 -22.03 1.65
N GLY A 500 12.52 -21.35 2.53
CA GLY A 500 11.15 -21.65 2.91
C GLY A 500 10.10 -21.19 1.88
N GLU A 501 8.85 -21.24 2.28
CA GLU A 501 7.71 -20.80 1.49
C GLU A 501 7.40 -19.34 1.85
N GLY A 502 7.59 -18.42 0.92
CA GLY A 502 7.39 -16.98 1.10
C GLY A 502 6.14 -16.41 0.45
N ARG A 503 5.29 -17.23 -0.22
CA ARG A 503 4.13 -16.76 -0.98
C ARG A 503 2.86 -16.61 -0.15
N PHE A 504 2.80 -17.22 1.03
CA PHE A 504 1.62 -17.18 1.87
C PHE A 504 1.64 -15.99 2.82
N ALA A 505 0.54 -15.23 2.80
CA ALA A 505 0.39 -14.09 3.69
C ALA A 505 -0.02 -14.52 5.10
N GLU A 506 0.53 -13.85 6.11
CA GLU A 506 0.07 -13.87 7.50
C GLU A 506 -0.56 -12.52 7.86
N TYR A 507 -1.53 -12.54 8.82
CA TYR A 507 -2.35 -11.39 9.19
C TYR A 507 -2.42 -11.24 10.72
N ASN A 508 -1.29 -11.17 11.36
CA ASN A 508 -1.18 -11.19 12.83
C ASN A 508 -0.22 -10.16 13.40
N THR A 509 0.31 -9.27 12.56
CA THR A 509 1.23 -8.22 13.01
C THR A 509 0.47 -7.01 13.56
N LYS A 510 1.16 -6.22 14.37
CA LYS A 510 0.67 -4.92 14.84
C LYS A 510 0.59 -3.96 13.67
N ALA A 511 -0.58 -3.37 13.43
CA ALA A 511 -0.82 -2.42 12.33
C ALA A 511 -2.00 -1.47 12.65
N PRO A 512 -2.02 -0.23 12.10
CA PRO A 512 -1.00 0.30 11.19
C PRO A 512 0.27 0.76 11.89
N ILE A 513 1.36 0.80 11.13
CA ILE A 513 2.60 1.50 11.48
C ILE A 513 2.88 2.50 10.35
N VAL A 514 3.14 3.77 10.68
CA VAL A 514 3.43 4.79 9.66
C VAL A 514 4.75 4.45 8.96
N SER A 515 4.70 4.36 7.63
CA SER A 515 5.83 3.95 6.79
C SER A 515 6.99 4.95 6.90
N ARG A 516 8.22 4.44 6.87
CA ARG A 516 9.45 5.26 6.97
C ARG A 516 9.53 6.32 5.87
N SER A 517 9.20 5.95 4.64
CA SER A 517 9.25 6.87 3.49
C SER A 517 8.16 7.93 3.51
N SER A 518 7.03 7.71 4.22
CA SER A 518 5.94 8.69 4.28
C SER A 518 6.46 10.05 4.76
N SER A 519 6.22 11.09 3.98
CA SER A 519 6.60 12.46 4.35
C SER A 519 5.90 12.94 5.61
N ARG A 520 6.57 13.79 6.37
CA ARG A 520 6.17 14.26 7.70
C ARG A 520 5.94 15.77 7.72
N GLY A 521 5.03 16.21 8.60
CA GLY A 521 4.96 17.59 9.03
C GLY A 521 6.19 18.05 9.85
N PRO A 522 6.17 19.28 10.37
CA PRO A 522 5.16 20.32 10.17
C PRO A 522 5.03 20.77 8.72
N ASN A 523 3.89 21.37 8.36
CA ASN A 523 3.73 22.08 7.09
C ASN A 523 4.54 23.39 7.07
N PHE A 524 4.90 23.86 5.88
CA PHE A 524 5.74 25.03 5.70
C PHE A 524 5.36 25.84 4.45
N ILE A 525 5.71 27.13 4.45
CA ILE A 525 5.28 28.10 3.43
C ILE A 525 6.32 28.38 2.35
N ASP A 526 7.59 28.08 2.57
CA ASP A 526 8.68 28.49 1.67
C ASP A 526 9.85 27.50 1.66
N ILE A 527 10.83 27.76 0.79
CA ILE A 527 12.04 26.95 0.65
C ILE A 527 12.90 26.93 1.93
N LYS A 528 12.77 27.93 2.80
CA LYS A 528 13.44 27.98 4.12
C LYS A 528 12.76 27.08 5.15
N ARG A 529 11.62 26.49 4.76
CA ARG A 529 10.78 25.63 5.62
C ARG A 529 10.24 26.34 6.86
N ASN A 530 9.87 27.61 6.71
CA ASN A 530 9.15 28.34 7.75
C ASN A 530 7.80 27.68 8.00
N PRO A 531 7.48 27.25 9.25
CA PRO A 531 6.25 26.54 9.54
C PRO A 531 5.02 27.42 9.41
N ILE A 532 3.86 26.81 9.17
CA ILE A 532 2.56 27.46 9.13
C ILE A 532 1.56 26.76 10.03
N ASP A 533 0.56 27.50 10.51
CA ASP A 533 -0.51 27.06 11.39
C ASP A 533 -1.55 26.19 10.64
N LEU A 534 -1.10 25.12 10.04
CA LEU A 534 -1.91 24.15 9.29
C LEU A 534 -1.31 22.75 9.42
N LEU A 535 -2.12 21.79 9.87
CA LEU A 535 -1.69 20.38 9.98
C LEU A 535 -1.51 19.77 8.60
N LYS A 536 -0.36 19.11 8.39
CA LYS A 536 -0.07 18.19 7.28
C LYS A 536 0.86 17.06 7.78
N PRO A 537 0.70 15.82 7.26
CA PRO A 537 -0.39 15.32 6.40
C PRO A 537 -1.76 15.46 7.09
N ASP A 538 -2.87 15.22 6.35
CA ASP A 538 -4.22 15.34 6.92
C ASP A 538 -4.70 13.99 7.49
N ILE A 539 -4.37 12.88 6.83
CA ILE A 539 -4.91 11.56 7.15
C ILE A 539 -3.94 10.45 6.77
N LEU A 540 -4.09 9.28 7.40
CA LEU A 540 -3.31 8.07 7.16
C LEU A 540 -4.14 7.02 6.43
N ALA A 541 -3.53 6.32 5.46
CA ALA A 541 -4.14 5.19 4.77
C ALA A 541 -3.09 4.12 4.42
N PRO A 542 -3.52 2.86 4.14
CA PRO A 542 -2.61 1.82 3.70
C PRO A 542 -1.88 2.20 2.42
N GLY A 543 -0.55 2.16 2.43
CA GLY A 543 0.27 2.52 1.29
C GLY A 543 1.55 1.70 1.18
N HIS A 544 1.80 0.77 2.11
CA HIS A 544 2.97 -0.11 2.07
C HIS A 544 2.55 -1.52 1.67
N SER A 545 3.29 -2.10 0.71
CA SER A 545 3.06 -3.46 0.19
C SER A 545 1.63 -3.66 -0.30
N ILE A 546 1.17 -2.84 -1.23
CA ILE A 546 -0.18 -2.87 -1.79
C ILE A 546 -0.19 -3.65 -3.10
N TRP A 547 -0.98 -4.73 -3.18
CA TRP A 547 -1.25 -5.44 -4.42
C TRP A 547 -2.31 -4.71 -5.24
N ALA A 548 -1.98 -4.34 -6.47
CA ALA A 548 -2.94 -3.78 -7.41
C ALA A 548 -2.54 -4.03 -8.86
N ALA A 549 -3.36 -3.61 -9.82
CA ALA A 549 -3.10 -3.77 -11.24
C ALA A 549 -1.75 -3.16 -11.64
N TRP A 550 -1.10 -3.78 -12.59
CA TRP A 550 0.18 -3.33 -13.13
C TRP A 550 0.17 -3.36 -14.67
N SER A 551 1.15 -2.74 -15.28
CA SER A 551 1.33 -2.84 -16.73
C SER A 551 2.44 -3.83 -17.07
N PRO A 552 2.17 -4.84 -17.92
CA PRO A 552 3.20 -5.78 -18.35
C PRO A 552 4.32 -5.12 -19.18
N MET A 553 4.05 -3.92 -19.74
CA MET A 553 5.02 -3.12 -20.47
C MET A 553 5.78 -2.12 -19.59
N SER A 554 5.71 -2.26 -18.26
CA SER A 554 6.40 -1.38 -17.33
C SER A 554 7.91 -1.50 -17.44
N VAL A 555 8.58 -0.37 -17.65
CA VAL A 555 10.04 -0.27 -17.75
C VAL A 555 10.72 0.20 -16.46
N LYS A 556 9.96 0.73 -15.49
CA LYS A 556 10.52 1.35 -14.27
C LYS A 556 10.85 0.35 -13.16
N THR A 557 10.21 -0.81 -13.15
CA THR A 557 10.46 -1.84 -12.13
C THR A 557 10.80 -3.16 -12.81
N PRO A 558 12.07 -3.40 -13.15
CA PRO A 558 12.48 -4.54 -13.98
C PRO A 558 12.02 -5.90 -13.46
N ILE A 559 11.97 -6.09 -12.14
CA ILE A 559 11.52 -7.35 -11.52
C ILE A 559 10.03 -7.65 -11.77
N LEU A 560 9.22 -6.63 -12.09
CA LEU A 560 7.78 -6.73 -12.41
C LEU A 560 7.50 -6.73 -13.92
N GLU A 561 8.52 -6.71 -14.76
CA GLU A 561 8.33 -6.79 -16.22
C GLU A 561 7.52 -8.03 -16.60
N GLY A 562 6.56 -7.85 -17.51
CA GLY A 562 5.62 -8.90 -17.94
C GLY A 562 4.55 -9.26 -16.90
N CYS A 563 4.53 -8.62 -15.72
CA CYS A 563 3.52 -8.87 -14.70
C CYS A 563 2.29 -7.97 -14.89
N ASN A 564 1.10 -8.53 -14.61
CA ASN A 564 -0.15 -7.76 -14.60
C ASN A 564 -0.49 -7.19 -13.23
N PHE A 565 0.16 -7.63 -12.16
CA PHE A 565 0.00 -7.11 -10.81
C PHE A 565 1.35 -6.74 -10.21
N GLY A 566 1.37 -5.68 -9.41
CA GLY A 566 2.53 -5.25 -8.63
C GLY A 566 2.22 -5.15 -7.14
N LEU A 567 3.18 -5.53 -6.31
CA LEU A 567 3.18 -5.25 -4.88
C LEU A 567 4.16 -4.12 -4.66
N ILE A 568 3.64 -2.91 -4.44
CA ILE A 568 4.47 -1.70 -4.33
C ILE A 568 4.07 -0.84 -3.14
N SER A 569 4.94 0.09 -2.76
CA SER A 569 4.81 0.92 -1.57
C SER A 569 4.99 2.40 -1.89
N GLY A 570 4.26 3.27 -1.18
CA GLY A 570 4.36 4.73 -1.26
C GLY A 570 3.08 5.43 -0.82
N THR A 571 3.18 6.72 -0.54
CA THR A 571 2.01 7.59 -0.32
C THR A 571 1.12 7.65 -1.56
N SER A 572 1.68 7.38 -2.75
CA SER A 572 0.94 7.19 -4.00
C SER A 572 -0.06 6.03 -3.96
N MET A 573 0.17 5.00 -3.13
CA MET A 573 -0.75 3.88 -2.94
C MET A 573 -1.76 4.16 -1.83
N ALA A 574 -1.40 5.01 -0.85
CA ALA A 574 -2.32 5.47 0.20
C ALA A 574 -3.39 6.43 -0.35
N THR A 575 -3.01 7.32 -1.24
CA THR A 575 -3.89 8.34 -1.85
C THR A 575 -5.16 7.76 -2.49
N PRO A 576 -5.10 6.74 -3.36
CA PRO A 576 -6.29 6.18 -3.99
C PRO A 576 -7.21 5.43 -3.01
N HIS A 577 -6.72 5.01 -1.84
CA HIS A 577 -7.60 4.50 -0.78
C HIS A 577 -8.55 5.61 -0.29
N ILE A 578 -8.02 6.80 -0.05
CA ILE A 578 -8.81 7.97 0.36
C ILE A 578 -9.72 8.43 -0.78
N ALA A 579 -9.26 8.42 -2.05
CA ALA A 579 -10.12 8.71 -3.19
C ALA A 579 -11.34 7.77 -3.27
N GLY A 580 -11.14 6.48 -3.06
CA GLY A 580 -12.23 5.51 -3.04
C GLY A 580 -13.16 5.66 -1.83
N VAL A 581 -12.63 5.94 -0.63
CA VAL A 581 -13.47 6.25 0.55
C VAL A 581 -14.28 7.53 0.33
N ALA A 582 -13.68 8.57 -0.25
CA ALA A 582 -14.40 9.79 -0.61
C ALA A 582 -15.54 9.53 -1.63
N ALA A 583 -15.32 8.59 -2.57
CA ALA A 583 -16.36 8.18 -3.51
C ALA A 583 -17.55 7.52 -2.79
N LEU A 584 -17.31 6.69 -1.80
CA LEU A 584 -18.37 6.07 -0.98
C LEU A 584 -19.13 7.12 -0.16
N ILE A 585 -18.41 8.08 0.43
CA ILE A 585 -19.06 9.19 1.17
C ILE A 585 -19.88 10.07 0.21
N LYS A 586 -19.35 10.41 -0.97
CA LYS A 586 -20.05 11.22 -1.97
C LYS A 586 -21.28 10.49 -2.53
N GLN A 587 -21.22 9.18 -2.72
CA GLN A 587 -22.38 8.35 -3.08
C GLN A 587 -23.49 8.44 -2.03
N ARG A 588 -23.12 8.32 -0.74
CA ARG A 588 -24.05 8.37 0.39
C ARG A 588 -24.63 9.77 0.62
N HIS A 589 -23.77 10.78 0.45
CA HIS A 589 -24.07 12.19 0.71
C HIS A 589 -23.77 13.07 -0.51
N PRO A 590 -24.57 13.02 -1.60
CA PRO A 590 -24.26 13.70 -2.87
C PRO A 590 -24.14 15.22 -2.74
N SER A 591 -24.81 15.81 -1.73
CA SER A 591 -24.81 17.26 -1.50
C SER A 591 -23.62 17.77 -0.66
N TRP A 592 -22.80 16.87 -0.09
CA TRP A 592 -21.68 17.31 0.74
C TRP A 592 -20.59 17.98 -0.10
N SER A 593 -20.08 19.08 0.43
CA SER A 593 -18.94 19.79 -0.14
C SER A 593 -17.65 18.98 0.05
N PRO A 594 -16.58 19.27 -0.72
CA PRO A 594 -15.29 18.63 -0.53
C PRO A 594 -14.74 18.77 0.90
N SER A 595 -14.92 19.92 1.52
CA SER A 595 -14.49 20.16 2.93
C SER A 595 -15.28 19.32 3.92
N MET A 596 -16.58 19.09 3.70
CA MET A 596 -17.39 18.20 4.55
C MET A 596 -16.92 16.76 4.47
N ILE A 597 -16.59 16.27 3.25
CA ILE A 597 -16.04 14.92 3.03
C ILE A 597 -14.68 14.79 3.73
N ALA A 598 -13.78 15.78 3.57
CA ALA A 598 -12.48 15.81 4.24
C ALA A 598 -12.63 15.79 5.77
N SER A 599 -13.52 16.65 6.28
CA SER A 599 -13.80 16.72 7.70
C SER A 599 -14.35 15.43 8.27
N ALA A 600 -15.32 14.79 7.61
CA ALA A 600 -15.90 13.53 8.05
C ALA A 600 -14.84 12.43 8.21
N MET A 601 -13.89 12.33 7.28
CA MET A 601 -12.78 11.38 7.38
C MET A 601 -11.81 11.74 8.50
N ALA A 602 -11.46 13.01 8.66
CA ALA A 602 -10.50 13.45 9.65
C ALA A 602 -11.04 13.34 11.08
N THR A 603 -12.27 13.81 11.33
CA THR A 603 -12.86 13.81 12.68
C THR A 603 -13.13 12.42 13.23
N THR A 604 -13.30 11.42 12.35
CA THR A 604 -13.62 10.03 12.72
C THR A 604 -12.43 9.06 12.59
N ALA A 605 -11.26 9.57 12.21
CA ALA A 605 -10.04 8.78 12.08
C ALA A 605 -9.62 8.15 13.41
N THR A 606 -8.98 6.97 13.37
CA THR A 606 -8.48 6.29 14.56
C THR A 606 -6.99 6.52 14.76
N THR A 607 -6.58 6.77 16.01
CA THR A 607 -5.18 6.90 16.43
C THR A 607 -4.64 5.64 17.11
N CYS A 608 -5.45 4.57 17.13
CA CYS A 608 -5.08 3.27 17.68
C CYS A 608 -4.90 2.23 16.58
N ASP A 609 -4.01 1.27 16.85
CA ASP A 609 -3.77 0.11 15.99
C ASP A 609 -4.82 -1.01 16.20
N ASN A 610 -4.65 -2.14 15.51
CA ASN A 610 -5.51 -3.32 15.59
C ASN A 610 -5.51 -4.04 16.96
N ARG A 611 -4.70 -3.57 17.92
CA ARG A 611 -4.64 -4.05 19.31
C ARG A 611 -5.15 -3.03 20.32
N GLY A 612 -5.63 -1.87 19.86
CA GLY A 612 -6.08 -0.76 20.70
C GLY A 612 -4.96 0.07 21.30
N GLU A 613 -3.71 -0.12 20.86
CA GLU A 613 -2.56 0.67 21.30
C GLU A 613 -2.30 1.86 20.34
N PRO A 614 -1.61 2.92 20.80
CA PRO A 614 -1.29 4.04 19.91
C PRO A 614 -0.54 3.60 18.65
N ILE A 615 -0.90 4.20 17.51
CA ILE A 615 -0.19 3.99 16.25
C ILE A 615 1.28 4.35 16.42
N MET A 616 2.15 3.49 15.89
CA MET A 616 3.60 3.70 15.88
C MET A 616 4.06 4.20 14.51
N ALA A 617 5.24 4.81 14.47
CA ALA A 617 5.87 5.26 13.23
C ALA A 617 7.32 4.76 13.14
N GLN A 618 7.76 4.43 11.92
CA GLN A 618 9.15 4.14 11.62
C GLN A 618 9.97 5.44 11.62
N GLY A 619 11.09 5.44 12.35
CA GLY A 619 11.96 6.59 12.51
C GLY A 619 13.20 6.58 11.58
N ARG A 620 14.19 7.43 11.91
CA ARG A 620 15.47 7.50 11.18
C ARG A 620 16.32 6.23 11.38
N GLU A 621 16.31 5.66 12.58
CA GLU A 621 16.97 4.39 12.84
C GLU A 621 16.13 3.25 12.26
N MET A 622 16.76 2.38 11.46
CA MET A 622 16.07 1.21 10.91
C MET A 622 15.56 0.30 12.02
N TYR A 623 14.38 -0.25 11.81
CA TYR A 623 13.72 -1.19 12.76
C TYR A 623 13.35 -0.61 14.14
N LYS A 624 13.58 0.69 14.38
CA LYS A 624 13.16 1.36 15.61
C LYS A 624 11.86 2.15 15.39
N LEU A 625 10.87 1.86 16.24
CA LEU A 625 9.58 2.52 16.21
C LEU A 625 9.51 3.59 17.30
N HIS A 626 8.78 4.66 17.04
CA HIS A 626 8.38 5.65 18.03
C HIS A 626 6.86 5.84 17.97
N ARG A 627 6.28 6.37 19.05
CA ARG A 627 4.87 6.75 19.05
C ARG A 627 4.63 7.82 17.99
N SER A 628 3.67 7.58 17.10
CA SER A 628 3.36 8.54 16.04
C SER A 628 2.67 9.79 16.59
N THR A 629 2.86 10.89 15.89
CA THR A 629 2.29 12.20 16.19
C THR A 629 1.37 12.65 15.04
N PRO A 630 0.56 13.70 15.21
CA PRO A 630 -0.21 14.26 14.10
C PRO A 630 0.65 14.65 12.88
N PHE A 631 1.94 14.96 13.07
CA PHE A 631 2.85 15.20 11.93
C PHE A 631 3.27 13.93 11.19
N ASP A 632 3.03 12.77 11.76
CA ASP A 632 3.27 11.46 11.13
C ASP A 632 2.02 10.94 10.41
N HIS A 633 0.84 11.03 11.05
CA HIS A 633 -0.38 10.36 10.61
C HIS A 633 -1.58 11.29 10.35
N GLY A 634 -1.41 12.63 10.46
CA GLY A 634 -2.53 13.56 10.38
C GLY A 634 -3.53 13.39 11.52
N ALA A 635 -4.79 13.25 11.19
CA ALA A 635 -5.86 12.92 12.15
C ALA A 635 -5.86 11.44 12.58
N GLY A 636 -5.16 10.56 11.86
CA GLY A 636 -5.10 9.11 12.13
C GLY A 636 -5.44 8.25 10.91
N LEU A 637 -5.56 6.94 11.10
CA LEU A 637 -6.00 6.00 10.07
C LEU A 637 -7.48 6.25 9.73
N VAL A 638 -7.78 6.35 8.44
CA VAL A 638 -9.15 6.54 7.96
C VAL A 638 -10.09 5.44 8.45
N SER A 639 -11.24 5.85 8.98
CA SER A 639 -12.34 4.96 9.34
C SER A 639 -13.52 5.23 8.39
N ALA A 640 -13.60 4.49 7.30
CA ALA A 640 -14.64 4.69 6.30
C ALA A 640 -16.05 4.50 6.89
N THR A 641 -16.21 3.54 7.80
CA THR A 641 -17.51 3.29 8.48
C THR A 641 -17.98 4.49 9.26
N ASN A 642 -17.11 5.09 10.07
CA ASN A 642 -17.50 6.23 10.91
C ASN A 642 -17.62 7.52 10.09
N ALA A 643 -16.87 7.63 8.98
CA ALA A 643 -16.93 8.80 8.10
C ALA A 643 -18.26 8.92 7.32
N LEU A 644 -19.02 7.83 7.19
CA LEU A 644 -20.36 7.87 6.59
C LEU A 644 -21.41 8.50 7.52
N ASP A 645 -21.16 8.52 8.83
CA ASP A 645 -22.02 9.12 9.84
C ASP A 645 -21.17 9.76 10.95
N PRO A 646 -20.55 10.93 10.68
CA PRO A 646 -19.57 11.55 11.59
C PRO A 646 -20.21 12.36 12.73
N GLY A 647 -21.52 12.60 12.71
CA GLY A 647 -22.24 13.48 13.62
C GLY A 647 -21.97 14.96 13.32
N LEU A 648 -20.73 15.42 13.50
CA LEU A 648 -20.32 16.80 13.22
C LEU A 648 -19.26 16.88 12.12
N VAL A 649 -19.34 17.94 11.30
CA VAL A 649 -18.32 18.31 10.31
C VAL A 649 -17.91 19.77 10.43
N PHE A 650 -16.69 20.06 10.00
CA PHE A 650 -16.17 21.40 9.78
C PHE A 650 -16.36 21.75 8.31
N THR A 651 -16.71 23.00 8.01
CA THR A 651 -16.93 23.47 6.64
C THR A 651 -16.02 24.63 6.33
N SER A 652 -15.37 24.59 5.18
CA SER A 652 -14.60 25.69 4.62
C SER A 652 -14.86 25.78 3.13
N GLY A 653 -15.02 27.00 2.62
CA GLY A 653 -15.22 27.28 1.21
C GLY A 653 -14.08 28.10 0.61
N PHE A 654 -14.26 28.53 -0.63
CA PHE A 654 -13.28 29.34 -1.36
C PHE A 654 -12.94 30.63 -0.61
N ASP A 655 -13.94 31.33 -0.06
CA ASP A 655 -13.75 32.59 0.64
C ASP A 655 -12.97 32.43 1.95
N ASP A 656 -13.17 31.29 2.65
CA ASP A 656 -12.39 30.94 3.84
C ASP A 656 -10.93 30.70 3.47
N TYR A 657 -10.66 30.01 2.34
CA TYR A 657 -9.29 29.79 1.87
C TYR A 657 -8.64 31.09 1.38
N MET A 658 -9.38 32.00 0.78
CA MET A 658 -8.89 33.34 0.45
C MET A 658 -8.53 34.12 1.74
N SER A 659 -9.42 34.10 2.73
CA SER A 659 -9.17 34.77 4.05
C SER A 659 -7.96 34.16 4.75
N PHE A 660 -7.75 32.85 4.62
CA PHE A 660 -6.56 32.18 5.14
C PHE A 660 -5.29 32.61 4.39
N LEU A 661 -5.26 32.61 3.07
CA LEU A 661 -4.11 33.05 2.26
C LEU A 661 -3.73 34.51 2.62
N CYS A 662 -4.72 35.38 2.74
CA CYS A 662 -4.54 36.81 3.10
C CYS A 662 -4.08 37.01 4.54
N SER A 663 -4.17 35.99 5.41
CA SER A 663 -3.71 36.01 6.80
C SER A 663 -2.27 35.53 6.98
N ILE A 664 -1.67 34.92 5.93
CA ILE A 664 -0.31 34.38 6.00
C ILE A 664 0.69 35.53 6.15
N PRO A 665 1.51 35.57 7.21
CA PRO A 665 2.46 36.65 7.44
C PRO A 665 3.42 36.86 6.26
N ASN A 666 3.71 38.13 5.95
CA ASN A 666 4.62 38.53 4.88
C ASN A 666 4.19 38.11 3.44
N THR A 667 2.93 37.81 3.23
CA THR A 667 2.38 37.57 1.91
C THR A 667 1.80 38.88 1.37
N ASP A 668 2.17 39.25 0.13
CA ASP A 668 1.70 40.46 -0.51
C ASP A 668 0.26 40.27 -1.04
N PRO A 669 -0.74 41.05 -0.57
CA PRO A 669 -2.11 40.98 -1.02
C PRO A 669 -2.29 41.25 -2.53
N ASP A 670 -1.47 42.15 -3.12
CA ASP A 670 -1.52 42.40 -4.57
C ASP A 670 -0.97 41.23 -5.36
N PHE A 671 -0.01 40.51 -4.82
CA PHE A 671 0.47 39.26 -5.43
C PHE A 671 -0.63 38.16 -5.41
N ILE A 672 -1.35 38.00 -4.28
CA ILE A 672 -2.50 37.09 -4.20
C ILE A 672 -3.54 37.44 -5.26
N LYS A 673 -3.94 38.74 -5.30
CA LYS A 673 -4.91 39.24 -6.29
C LYS A 673 -4.46 38.96 -7.72
N THR A 674 -3.20 39.26 -8.04
CA THR A 674 -2.67 39.04 -9.38
C THR A 674 -2.63 37.54 -9.75
N THR A 675 -2.35 36.68 -8.79
CA THR A 675 -2.16 35.25 -9.02
C THR A 675 -3.49 34.50 -9.07
N ILE A 676 -4.45 34.82 -8.19
CA ILE A 676 -5.74 34.13 -8.08
C ILE A 676 -6.85 34.84 -8.86
N GLY A 677 -6.71 36.16 -9.08
CA GLY A 677 -7.73 37.01 -9.70
C GLY A 677 -8.73 37.59 -8.72
N GLU A 678 -8.67 37.29 -7.45
CA GLU A 678 -9.58 37.75 -6.39
C GLU A 678 -8.81 38.57 -5.34
N PRO A 679 -9.33 39.73 -4.93
CA PRO A 679 -8.68 40.57 -3.93
C PRO A 679 -8.80 39.98 -2.52
N CYS A 680 -7.91 40.40 -1.61
CA CYS A 680 -8.02 40.17 -0.17
C CYS A 680 -9.12 41.02 0.44
N SER A 681 -10.40 40.68 0.22
CA SER A 681 -11.54 41.40 0.79
C SER A 681 -11.65 41.20 2.32
N HIS A 682 -11.28 40.02 2.77
CA HIS A 682 -11.27 39.60 4.16
C HIS A 682 -9.97 38.87 4.48
N SER A 683 -9.55 38.90 5.74
CA SER A 683 -8.40 38.15 6.24
C SER A 683 -8.71 37.67 7.65
N PHE A 684 -8.36 36.42 7.95
CA PHE A 684 -8.38 35.97 9.34
C PHE A 684 -7.35 36.74 10.16
N ARG A 685 -7.58 36.83 11.47
CA ARG A 685 -6.61 37.43 12.37
C ARG A 685 -5.29 36.65 12.38
N LEU A 686 -5.41 35.32 12.32
CA LEU A 686 -4.30 34.36 12.27
C LEU A 686 -4.64 33.21 11.31
N PRO A 687 -3.66 32.61 10.64
CA PRO A 687 -3.89 31.43 9.79
C PRO A 687 -4.55 30.27 10.54
N SER A 688 -4.31 30.16 11.86
CA SER A 688 -4.93 29.12 12.72
C SER A 688 -6.45 29.29 12.90
N ASP A 689 -7.06 30.40 12.47
CA ASP A 689 -8.51 30.62 12.53
C ASP A 689 -9.28 29.94 11.35
N LEU A 690 -8.58 29.40 10.36
CA LEU A 690 -9.22 28.59 9.29
C LEU A 690 -10.01 27.43 9.89
N ASN A 691 -11.28 27.28 9.48
CA ASN A 691 -12.19 26.30 10.06
C ASN A 691 -11.93 24.87 9.54
N VAL A 692 -10.86 24.26 10.02
CA VAL A 692 -10.45 22.85 9.72
C VAL A 692 -10.49 21.99 10.98
N PRO A 693 -10.63 20.65 10.84
CA PRO A 693 -10.74 19.72 11.97
C PRO A 693 -9.40 19.46 12.68
N SER A 694 -8.61 20.51 12.87
CA SER A 694 -7.33 20.45 13.61
C SER A 694 -6.98 21.83 14.18
N VAL A 695 -6.09 21.88 15.14
CA VAL A 695 -5.50 23.15 15.66
C VAL A 695 -3.98 23.03 15.58
N THR A 696 -3.36 23.85 14.75
CA THR A 696 -1.88 23.95 14.67
C THR A 696 -1.45 25.38 14.93
N ILE A 697 -0.49 25.58 15.83
CA ILE A 697 0.09 26.89 16.14
C ILE A 697 1.61 26.74 16.19
N SER A 698 2.28 27.33 15.21
CA SER A 698 3.73 27.25 15.04
C SER A 698 4.52 28.16 15.98
N SER A 699 3.85 29.06 16.68
CA SER A 699 4.47 30.05 17.59
C SER A 699 3.45 30.50 18.63
N LEU A 700 3.15 29.66 19.63
CA LEU A 700 2.24 30.01 20.73
C LEU A 700 2.97 30.81 21.81
N LYS A 701 2.57 32.07 21.97
CA LYS A 701 3.09 33.00 23.01
C LYS A 701 2.00 33.33 24.02
N GLY A 702 2.26 33.12 25.31
CA GLY A 702 1.31 33.43 26.37
C GLY A 702 -0.01 32.70 26.22
N SER A 703 -0.99 33.31 25.56
CA SER A 703 -2.28 32.66 25.27
C SER A 703 -2.82 33.05 23.90
N GLN A 704 -3.51 32.10 23.25
CA GLN A 704 -4.17 32.32 21.97
C GLN A 704 -5.56 31.69 21.96
N LEU A 705 -6.53 32.46 21.42
CA LEU A 705 -7.89 31.99 21.19
C LEU A 705 -8.02 31.58 19.70
N VAL A 706 -8.47 30.37 19.44
CA VAL A 706 -8.76 29.82 18.09
C VAL A 706 -10.27 29.51 18.03
N ARG A 707 -10.93 29.90 16.94
CA ARG A 707 -12.34 29.64 16.73
C ARG A 707 -12.55 28.49 15.76
N ARG A 708 -13.59 27.69 16.03
CA ARG A 708 -14.06 26.62 15.17
C ARG A 708 -15.57 26.61 15.11
N THR A 709 -16.12 26.37 13.95
CA THR A 709 -17.58 26.19 13.79
C THR A 709 -17.83 24.78 13.32
N VAL A 710 -18.64 24.04 14.08
CA VAL A 710 -19.10 22.67 13.71
C VAL A 710 -20.53 22.70 13.23
N LYS A 711 -20.84 21.81 12.27
CA LYS A 711 -22.19 21.62 11.73
C LYS A 711 -22.67 20.20 12.03
N ASN A 712 -23.88 20.06 12.57
CA ASN A 712 -24.53 18.77 12.75
C ASN A 712 -25.03 18.26 11.39
N VAL A 713 -24.53 17.11 10.95
CA VAL A 713 -24.97 16.44 9.71
C VAL A 713 -25.79 15.19 10.00
N ALA A 714 -25.97 14.83 11.27
CA ALA A 714 -26.89 13.79 11.67
C ALA A 714 -28.36 14.24 11.52
N ASN A 715 -29.28 13.28 11.49
CA ASN A 715 -30.72 13.55 11.33
C ASN A 715 -31.43 13.84 12.66
N GLU A 716 -30.72 13.80 13.79
CA GLU A 716 -31.27 13.94 15.14
C GLU A 716 -30.56 15.05 15.91
N VAL A 717 -31.25 15.53 16.95
CA VAL A 717 -30.66 16.46 17.92
C VAL A 717 -29.66 15.72 18.78
N GLU A 718 -28.46 16.28 18.95
CA GLU A 718 -27.42 15.63 19.73
C GLU A 718 -26.77 16.59 20.71
N THR A 719 -26.45 16.09 21.91
CA THR A 719 -25.70 16.85 22.92
C THR A 719 -24.27 16.33 22.99
N TYR A 720 -23.31 17.26 22.91
CA TYR A 720 -21.89 16.96 22.95
C TYR A 720 -21.24 17.45 24.23
N VAL A 721 -20.40 16.60 24.80
CA VAL A 721 -19.46 16.93 25.89
C VAL A 721 -18.03 16.74 25.38
N TYR A 722 -17.05 17.45 25.97
CA TYR A 722 -15.67 17.31 25.52
C TYR A 722 -14.75 16.73 26.60
N ALA A 723 -13.69 16.07 26.13
CA ALA A 723 -12.48 15.73 26.88
C ALA A 723 -11.26 16.31 26.17
N VAL A 724 -10.22 16.65 26.93
CA VAL A 724 -8.97 17.20 26.38
C VAL A 724 -7.80 16.33 26.84
N VAL A 725 -6.95 15.97 25.89
CA VAL A 725 -5.59 15.52 26.14
C VAL A 725 -4.68 16.69 25.79
N PRO A 726 -4.22 17.46 26.78
CA PRO A 726 -3.49 18.70 26.50
C PRO A 726 -2.07 18.39 25.97
N PRO A 727 -1.55 19.22 25.04
CA PRO A 727 -0.13 19.17 24.68
C PRO A 727 0.74 19.50 25.89
N HIS A 728 1.94 18.90 25.96
CA HIS A 728 2.87 19.25 27.03
C HIS A 728 3.18 20.76 27.04
N GLY A 729 3.11 21.36 28.21
CA GLY A 729 3.36 22.79 28.41
C GLY A 729 2.22 23.72 27.96
N VAL A 730 1.01 23.19 27.69
CA VAL A 730 -0.14 23.99 27.27
C VAL A 730 -1.40 23.53 28.00
N ALA A 731 -2.11 24.50 28.62
CA ALA A 731 -3.47 24.29 29.11
C ALA A 731 -4.48 24.65 28.03
N ILE A 732 -5.63 23.95 27.98
CA ILE A 732 -6.70 24.20 27.01
C ILE A 732 -8.02 24.39 27.73
N GLU A 733 -8.71 25.48 27.37
CA GLU A 733 -10.07 25.77 27.76
C GLU A 733 -10.96 25.77 26.51
N LEU A 734 -12.08 25.05 26.54
CA LEU A 734 -13.09 25.03 25.46
C LEU A 734 -14.40 25.67 25.94
N ASN A 735 -14.94 26.56 25.12
CA ASN A 735 -16.19 27.24 25.37
C ASN A 735 -17.13 27.08 24.15
N PRO A 736 -18.39 26.63 24.28
CA PRO A 736 -19.03 26.23 25.55
C PRO A 736 -18.51 24.87 26.05
N PRO A 737 -18.63 24.56 27.37
CA PRO A 737 -18.14 23.31 27.95
C PRO A 737 -18.98 22.08 27.52
N TRP A 738 -20.18 22.28 27.06
CA TRP A 738 -21.06 21.33 26.39
C TRP A 738 -22.10 22.11 25.57
N PHE A 739 -22.69 21.46 24.57
CA PHE A 739 -23.70 22.08 23.72
C PHE A 739 -24.67 21.03 23.15
N THR A 740 -25.89 21.49 22.84
CA THR A 740 -26.90 20.71 22.11
C THR A 740 -27.12 21.35 20.74
N ILE A 741 -27.09 20.53 19.69
CA ILE A 741 -27.13 21.01 18.31
C ILE A 741 -28.22 20.25 17.53
N VAL A 742 -29.09 21.02 16.86
CA VAL A 742 -30.17 20.46 16.02
C VAL A 742 -29.62 20.00 14.67
N PRO A 743 -30.32 19.10 13.94
CA PRO A 743 -29.93 18.75 12.57
C PRO A 743 -29.72 19.97 11.68
N GLN A 744 -28.63 19.96 10.90
CA GLN A 744 -28.16 21.08 10.05
C GLN A 744 -27.81 22.37 10.80
N GLY A 745 -27.95 22.40 12.12
CA GLY A 745 -27.49 23.52 12.95
C GLY A 745 -25.98 23.64 13.00
N THR A 746 -25.51 24.81 13.41
CA THR A 746 -24.10 25.12 13.62
C THR A 746 -23.83 25.54 15.07
N GLN A 747 -22.63 25.27 15.56
CA GLN A 747 -22.16 25.68 16.87
C GLN A 747 -20.73 26.20 16.79
N ASP A 748 -20.52 27.40 17.31
CA ASP A 748 -19.18 27.96 17.46
C ASP A 748 -18.52 27.41 18.71
N LEU A 749 -17.23 27.09 18.58
CA LEU A 749 -16.37 26.60 19.63
C LEU A 749 -15.17 27.54 19.77
N GLU A 750 -14.90 28.05 20.98
CA GLU A 750 -13.72 28.83 21.28
C GLU A 750 -12.71 27.96 22.04
N VAL A 751 -11.57 27.72 21.42
CA VAL A 751 -10.45 26.95 21.96
C VAL A 751 -9.38 27.91 22.41
N LYS A 752 -9.24 28.09 23.71
CA LYS A 752 -8.20 28.96 24.31
C LYS A 752 -7.02 28.07 24.73
N LEU A 753 -5.86 28.35 24.18
CA LEU A 753 -4.60 27.70 24.50
C LEU A 753 -3.74 28.65 25.35
N ILE A 754 -3.20 28.14 26.46
CA ILE A 754 -2.44 28.93 27.43
C ILE A 754 -1.11 28.24 27.67
N VAL A 755 0.01 28.93 27.40
CA VAL A 755 1.35 28.43 27.69
C VAL A 755 1.54 28.33 29.20
N THR A 756 1.81 27.15 29.71
CA THR A 756 2.18 26.86 31.09
C THR A 756 3.67 26.58 31.23
N GLN A 757 4.29 26.05 30.15
CA GLN A 757 5.73 25.80 30.05
C GLN A 757 6.16 25.93 28.59
N THR A 758 7.29 26.55 28.34
CA THR A 758 7.89 26.65 26.99
C THR A 758 8.58 25.35 26.60
N ASN A 759 8.65 25.06 25.28
CA ASN A 759 9.29 23.88 24.74
C ASN A 759 10.06 24.26 23.46
N ASP A 760 11.16 23.53 23.18
CA ASP A 760 11.96 23.73 21.96
C ASP A 760 11.43 22.92 20.75
N SER A 761 10.36 22.18 20.94
CA SER A 761 9.72 21.35 19.92
C SER A 761 8.21 21.39 20.03
N PHE A 762 7.55 21.02 18.93
CA PHE A 762 6.10 20.87 18.93
C PHE A 762 5.64 19.86 19.97
N SER A 763 4.57 20.20 20.66
CA SER A 763 3.83 19.34 21.56
C SER A 763 2.47 19.01 20.95
N HIS A 764 1.97 17.82 21.22
CA HIS A 764 0.76 17.30 20.61
C HIS A 764 -0.29 16.90 21.64
N GLY A 765 -1.53 17.09 21.29
CA GLY A 765 -2.69 16.73 22.07
C GLY A 765 -3.93 16.59 21.20
N GLU A 766 -5.10 16.51 21.80
CA GLU A 766 -6.37 16.44 21.09
C GLU A 766 -7.54 16.92 21.93
N ILE A 767 -8.60 17.39 21.26
CA ILE A 767 -9.93 17.56 21.82
C ILE A 767 -10.79 16.42 21.28
N ILE A 768 -11.59 15.82 22.16
CA ILE A 768 -12.53 14.74 21.82
C ILE A 768 -13.91 15.20 22.21
N LEU A 769 -14.79 15.39 21.23
CA LEU A 769 -16.22 15.65 21.47
C LEU A 769 -16.96 14.29 21.43
N THR A 770 -17.71 13.99 22.47
CA THR A 770 -18.52 12.76 22.56
C THR A 770 -20.00 13.13 22.57
N GLY A 771 -20.71 12.67 21.57
CA GLY A 771 -22.14 12.90 21.39
C GLY A 771 -23.00 11.89 22.13
N SER A 772 -24.20 12.32 22.54
CA SER A 772 -25.21 11.46 23.20
C SER A 772 -25.69 10.29 22.33
N LEU A 773 -25.55 10.39 21.02
CA LEU A 773 -25.85 9.33 20.05
C LEU A 773 -24.61 8.47 19.70
N LYS A 774 -23.50 8.60 20.45
CA LYS A 774 -22.24 7.87 20.32
C LYS A 774 -21.32 8.34 19.19
N HIS A 775 -21.58 9.46 18.53
CA HIS A 775 -20.61 10.08 17.63
C HIS A 775 -19.39 10.53 18.43
N ILE A 776 -18.21 10.33 17.84
CA ILE A 776 -16.93 10.77 18.41
C ILE A 776 -16.23 11.63 17.36
N VAL A 777 -15.99 12.88 17.71
CA VAL A 777 -15.33 13.88 16.85
C VAL A 777 -14.00 14.24 17.47
N ARG A 778 -12.90 13.95 16.76
CA ARG A 778 -11.52 14.18 17.23
C ARG A 778 -10.93 15.38 16.51
N ILE A 779 -10.24 16.24 17.27
CA ILE A 779 -9.58 17.43 16.77
C ILE A 779 -8.13 17.39 17.26
N PRO A 780 -7.16 16.91 16.42
CA PRO A 780 -5.76 16.89 16.80
C PRO A 780 -5.21 18.30 16.99
N ILE A 781 -4.30 18.44 17.96
CA ILE A 781 -3.64 19.68 18.32
C ILE A 781 -2.14 19.51 18.18
N SER A 782 -1.47 20.47 17.53
CA SER A 782 -0.02 20.52 17.40
C SER A 782 0.46 21.96 17.64
N VAL A 783 1.17 22.21 18.71
CA VAL A 783 1.58 23.57 19.10
C VAL A 783 3.05 23.63 19.51
N LEU A 784 3.70 24.75 19.20
CA LEU A 784 5.04 25.10 19.68
C LEU A 784 4.94 26.23 20.70
N PRO A 785 4.92 25.92 22.02
CA PRO A 785 4.88 26.94 23.06
C PRO A 785 6.27 27.57 23.24
N ILE A 786 6.37 28.88 23.01
CA ILE A 786 7.61 29.63 23.10
C ILE A 786 7.53 30.75 24.14
N SER A 787 8.68 31.27 24.56
CA SER A 787 8.74 32.42 25.47
C SER A 787 8.12 33.67 24.83
N MET A 788 7.57 34.56 25.68
CA MET A 788 7.07 35.88 25.25
C MET A 788 8.20 36.75 24.69
#